data_6210278092b3c67dfc285fc9a8b1598c
#
_entry.id   6210278092b3c67dfc285fc9a8b1598c
#
_cell.length_a   1.000
_cell.length_b   1.000
_cell.length_c   1.000
_cell.angle_alpha   90.00
_cell.angle_beta   90.00
_cell.angle_gamma   90.00
#
_symmetry.space_group_name_H-M   'P 1'
#
loop_
_entity.id
_entity.type
_entity.pdbx_description
1 polymer ?
#
loop_
_entity_poly.entity_id
_entity_poly.type
_entity_poly.pdbx_seq_one_letter_code
_entity_poly.pdbx_strand_id
1 'polypeptide(L)'
;MYVFSISKVPQVPARDEQLNLILMSTNQVLTPPIARQEPRETTLHGMVLHDAYAWLRDKENADVTQYLEAENAYAEAVMAPQAALRDQLYDEMLSHIKQTDVSVPFRDGDFWYYTRTEEGKQYAIHCRRRGTPDAPDDDAAEEVILDGNAMAEGHAFFAIGATDITDDGRWLAYAVDYTGFRQYTLYIKDLDTGELLPGSVERVGSVVWAADNFHLFYTVEDEEQKRQFQFWRHMRGTPYAADLLVYQDDDERFNIGAGRTRDGEYIVLESGSHTTTEARVLKADDPQGEFRVLWPREDEREYYVEHRLGVWYVRTNDMGRNFRLVTCRVGEEQPEQWIERIPHRDDVMLEDVDLFSRFYIACEREDGLPRLRKWRFAGDSAVAEPIGEITFPEPAYSAHPHINRIFDTRTFRYGYQSLVTPSSVFEYDFGTGETTLLKQVEVPGGFDRTLYASERVHATAPDGVQVPVSLVYRKDKRKAGKNPGVPTDGSLSVGWKNPLYVYGYGSYGYSLPLGFGASRLSLLDRGVVMAYAHIRGGGDLGKPWHDAGKMLVKRNTFTDFIAAVEHLTAAGYGDPARVAIEGGSAGGLLMGAVVNMRPELFRAVVSHVPFVDVMNTMLDAGLPLTVPEYEEWGNPNEEQYFKYMLSYSPYDNLKPGSYPSMLVKTSLHDSQVMYWEPAKYVAKLRTLKTDSNPLLFVTNMKAGHGGASGRYDYLKEIAFDFAFLLRELGAD
;
A
#
# COMPACT_ATOMS: atom_id res chain seq x y z
N MET A 1 -36.84 -21.26 -64.24
CA MET A 1 -35.57 -21.89 -64.67
C MET A 1 -34.45 -20.87 -64.49
N TYR A 2 -33.86 -20.83 -63.32
CA TYR A 2 -32.64 -20.06 -63.03
C TYR A 2 -31.70 -20.93 -62.24
N VAL A 3 -30.56 -21.18 -62.84
CA VAL A 3 -29.48 -22.02 -62.30
C VAL A 3 -28.64 -21.16 -61.40
N PHE A 4 -28.49 -21.52 -60.12
CA PHE A 4 -27.52 -20.93 -59.22
C PHE A 4 -26.20 -21.69 -59.25
N SER A 5 -25.14 -21.00 -59.65
CA SER A 5 -23.77 -21.44 -59.61
C SER A 5 -23.26 -21.52 -58.20
N ILE A 6 -22.75 -22.68 -57.78
CA ILE A 6 -22.11 -22.91 -56.47
C ILE A 6 -20.67 -22.41 -56.55
N SER A 7 -20.33 -21.31 -55.85
CA SER A 7 -18.96 -20.88 -55.68
C SER A 7 -18.25 -21.75 -54.61
N LYS A 8 -17.05 -22.22 -54.94
CA LYS A 8 -16.21 -23.04 -54.07
C LYS A 8 -15.82 -22.26 -52.80
N VAL A 9 -16.07 -22.89 -51.66
CA VAL A 9 -15.53 -22.49 -50.35
C VAL A 9 -14.05 -22.84 -50.31
N PRO A 10 -13.15 -21.93 -49.84
CA PRO A 10 -11.74 -22.29 -49.69
C PRO A 10 -11.57 -23.31 -48.53
N GLN A 11 -10.87 -24.40 -48.78
CA GLN A 11 -10.48 -25.37 -47.76
C GLN A 11 -9.48 -24.71 -46.79
N VAL A 12 -9.78 -24.75 -45.49
CA VAL A 12 -8.83 -24.43 -44.41
C VAL A 12 -7.80 -25.54 -44.36
N PRO A 13 -6.48 -25.25 -44.36
CA PRO A 13 -5.46 -26.27 -44.24
C PRO A 13 -5.55 -27.01 -42.88
N ALA A 14 -5.23 -28.29 -42.90
CA ALA A 14 -5.31 -29.18 -41.75
C ALA A 14 -4.42 -28.72 -40.62
N ARG A 15 -4.89 -28.92 -39.39
CA ARG A 15 -4.29 -28.52 -38.12
C ARG A 15 -2.80 -28.92 -37.95
N ASP A 16 -2.36 -29.98 -38.65
CA ASP A 16 -0.99 -30.50 -38.57
C ASP A 16 0.04 -29.67 -39.37
N GLU A 17 -0.38 -28.94 -40.40
CA GLU A 17 0.54 -28.04 -41.12
C GLU A 17 0.83 -26.73 -40.36
N GLN A 18 -0.12 -26.23 -39.55
CA GLN A 18 0.12 -25.08 -38.69
C GLN A 18 1.03 -25.43 -37.51
N LEU A 19 0.91 -26.63 -36.93
CA LEU A 19 1.84 -27.08 -35.87
C LEU A 19 3.28 -27.26 -36.41
N ASN A 20 3.47 -27.73 -37.62
CA ASN A 20 4.81 -27.86 -38.22
C ASN A 20 5.44 -26.52 -38.61
N LEU A 21 4.65 -25.49 -38.93
CA LEU A 21 5.17 -24.13 -39.15
C LEU A 21 5.57 -23.45 -37.84
N ILE A 22 4.89 -23.75 -36.74
CA ILE A 22 5.23 -23.23 -35.40
C ILE A 22 6.49 -23.92 -34.86
N LEU A 23 6.70 -25.21 -35.14
CA LEU A 23 7.88 -25.95 -34.68
C LEU A 23 9.18 -25.65 -35.46
N MET A 24 9.14 -24.97 -36.60
CA MET A 24 10.34 -24.57 -37.36
C MET A 24 10.85 -23.14 -37.06
N SER A 25 10.25 -22.42 -36.14
CA SER A 25 10.62 -21.04 -35.77
C SER A 25 11.36 -20.89 -34.44
N THR A 26 11.93 -21.96 -33.83
CA THR A 26 12.38 -21.89 -32.44
C THR A 26 13.90 -21.93 -32.23
N ASN A 27 14.67 -21.22 -33.05
CA ASN A 27 16.08 -20.92 -32.72
C ASN A 27 16.46 -19.46 -33.01
N GLN A 28 15.51 -18.52 -32.91
CA GLN A 28 15.87 -17.13 -32.85
C GLN A 28 16.33 -16.82 -31.42
N VAL A 29 17.61 -16.51 -31.25
CA VAL A 29 18.12 -15.96 -29.97
C VAL A 29 17.37 -14.68 -29.70
N LEU A 30 16.52 -14.67 -28.65
CA LEU A 30 15.82 -13.48 -28.24
C LEU A 30 16.84 -12.42 -27.79
N THR A 31 16.88 -11.32 -28.50
CA THR A 31 17.79 -10.21 -28.20
C THR A 31 17.01 -9.13 -27.42
N PRO A 32 17.48 -8.73 -26.24
CA PRO A 32 16.82 -7.67 -25.48
C PRO A 32 16.92 -6.33 -26.20
N PRO A 33 15.95 -5.43 -26.06
CA PRO A 33 16.03 -4.06 -26.53
C PRO A 33 17.24 -3.33 -25.95
N ILE A 34 17.84 -2.45 -26.73
CA ILE A 34 18.96 -1.61 -26.29
C ILE A 34 18.53 -0.16 -26.44
N ALA A 35 18.43 0.54 -25.33
CA ALA A 35 18.17 1.99 -25.32
C ALA A 35 19.40 2.74 -25.87
N ARG A 36 19.17 3.79 -26.68
CA ARG A 36 20.25 4.65 -27.11
C ARG A 36 20.86 5.41 -25.92
N GLN A 37 22.13 5.70 -26.02
CA GLN A 37 22.85 6.48 -25.01
C GLN A 37 23.01 7.93 -25.48
N GLU A 38 22.57 8.85 -24.65
CA GLU A 38 22.73 10.31 -24.82
C GLU A 38 23.43 10.86 -23.58
N PRO A 39 24.78 10.87 -23.53
CA PRO A 39 25.52 11.24 -22.32
C PRO A 39 25.16 12.64 -21.84
N ARG A 40 24.71 12.71 -20.60
CA ARG A 40 24.45 13.97 -19.88
C ARG A 40 25.24 13.96 -18.58
N GLU A 41 25.87 15.09 -18.25
CA GLU A 41 26.61 15.26 -17.02
C GLU A 41 26.02 16.43 -16.23
N THR A 42 25.90 16.22 -14.92
CA THR A 42 25.50 17.25 -13.96
C THR A 42 26.55 17.32 -12.87
N THR A 43 27.11 18.50 -12.63
CA THR A 43 28.10 18.69 -11.59
C THR A 43 27.50 19.41 -10.39
N LEU A 44 27.57 18.78 -9.22
CA LEU A 44 27.14 19.36 -7.95
C LEU A 44 28.13 18.95 -6.84
N HIS A 45 28.43 19.87 -5.92
CA HIS A 45 29.36 19.64 -4.81
C HIS A 45 30.74 19.11 -5.28
N GLY A 46 31.19 19.48 -6.48
CA GLY A 46 32.45 19.01 -7.06
C GLY A 46 32.46 17.57 -7.56
N MET A 47 31.29 16.91 -7.57
CA MET A 47 31.10 15.56 -8.08
C MET A 47 30.29 15.60 -9.37
N VAL A 48 30.58 14.68 -10.30
CA VAL A 48 29.89 14.57 -11.59
C VAL A 48 28.95 13.37 -11.56
N LEU A 49 27.66 13.62 -11.82
CA LEU A 49 26.65 12.59 -12.09
C LEU A 49 26.60 12.36 -13.59
N HIS A 50 26.57 11.08 -13.99
CA HIS A 50 26.48 10.65 -15.39
C HIS A 50 25.13 10.02 -15.67
N ASP A 51 24.36 10.58 -16.58
CA ASP A 51 23.07 10.06 -16.99
C ASP A 51 23.00 9.95 -18.51
N ALA A 52 23.18 8.73 -19.02
CA ALA A 52 23.12 8.46 -20.45
C ALA A 52 21.69 8.21 -20.98
N TYR A 53 20.70 8.15 -20.09
CA TYR A 53 19.33 7.75 -20.41
C TYR A 53 18.28 8.79 -20.00
N ALA A 54 18.69 10.05 -19.74
CA ALA A 54 17.80 11.15 -19.36
C ALA A 54 16.65 11.38 -20.36
N TRP A 55 16.84 11.05 -21.63
CA TRP A 55 15.83 11.16 -22.68
C TRP A 55 14.58 10.30 -22.44
N LEU A 56 14.67 9.22 -21.65
CA LEU A 56 13.53 8.38 -21.27
C LEU A 56 12.51 9.11 -20.39
N ARG A 57 12.83 10.29 -19.85
CA ARG A 57 11.89 11.14 -19.07
C ARG A 57 10.82 11.78 -19.96
N ASP A 58 11.08 11.95 -21.24
CA ASP A 58 10.18 12.64 -22.18
C ASP A 58 9.06 11.68 -22.66
N LYS A 59 7.96 11.64 -21.91
CA LYS A 59 6.80 10.78 -22.15
C LYS A 59 6.16 11.01 -23.53
N GLU A 60 6.26 12.24 -24.05
CA GLU A 60 5.67 12.62 -25.35
C GLU A 60 6.56 12.17 -26.54
N ASN A 61 7.77 11.74 -26.26
CA ASN A 61 8.68 11.24 -27.29
C ASN A 61 8.28 9.83 -27.73
N ALA A 62 7.93 9.66 -29.00
CA ALA A 62 7.53 8.37 -29.56
C ALA A 62 8.58 7.24 -29.39
N ASP A 63 9.87 7.59 -29.35
CA ASP A 63 10.95 6.63 -29.13
C ASP A 63 10.88 6.03 -27.71
N VAL A 64 10.39 6.77 -26.74
CA VAL A 64 10.18 6.28 -25.37
C VAL A 64 9.10 5.21 -25.35
N THR A 65 7.93 5.51 -25.92
CA THR A 65 6.84 4.54 -26.03
C THR A 65 7.30 3.27 -26.79
N GLN A 66 8.00 3.46 -27.90
CA GLN A 66 8.52 2.34 -28.70
C GLN A 66 9.50 1.46 -27.87
N TYR A 67 10.38 2.08 -27.07
CA TYR A 67 11.31 1.35 -26.23
C TYR A 67 10.57 0.55 -25.14
N LEU A 68 9.59 1.17 -24.44
CA LEU A 68 8.79 0.48 -23.41
C LEU A 68 7.98 -0.69 -23.99
N GLU A 69 7.37 -0.51 -25.16
CA GLU A 69 6.64 -1.58 -25.84
C GLU A 69 7.58 -2.71 -26.32
N ALA A 70 8.79 -2.39 -26.77
CA ALA A 70 9.78 -3.39 -27.16
C ALA A 70 10.25 -4.20 -25.93
N GLU A 71 10.43 -3.58 -24.77
CA GLU A 71 10.74 -4.28 -23.51
C GLU A 71 9.60 -5.20 -23.09
N ASN A 72 8.35 -4.74 -23.17
CA ASN A 72 7.18 -5.58 -22.92
C ASN A 72 7.13 -6.80 -23.83
N ALA A 73 7.36 -6.60 -25.13
CA ALA A 73 7.38 -7.69 -26.12
C ALA A 73 8.53 -8.68 -25.84
N TYR A 74 9.69 -8.19 -25.44
CA TYR A 74 10.82 -9.03 -25.05
C TYR A 74 10.51 -9.85 -23.79
N ALA A 75 9.94 -9.23 -22.75
CA ALA A 75 9.57 -9.92 -21.53
C ALA A 75 8.54 -11.04 -21.79
N GLU A 76 7.49 -10.74 -22.57
CA GLU A 76 6.50 -11.75 -22.97
C GLU A 76 7.13 -12.89 -23.77
N ALA A 77 8.05 -12.60 -24.70
CA ALA A 77 8.72 -13.64 -25.49
C ALA A 77 9.60 -14.55 -24.61
N VAL A 78 10.33 -13.97 -23.64
CA VAL A 78 11.15 -14.75 -22.69
C VAL A 78 10.28 -15.60 -21.76
N MET A 79 9.10 -15.10 -21.38
CA MET A 79 8.15 -15.79 -20.51
C MET A 79 7.16 -16.70 -21.25
N ALA A 80 7.15 -16.70 -22.58
CA ALA A 80 6.26 -17.55 -23.37
C ALA A 80 6.30 -19.06 -23.02
N PRO A 81 7.46 -19.67 -22.70
CA PRO A 81 7.51 -21.06 -22.24
C PRO A 81 6.75 -21.33 -20.93
N GLN A 82 6.52 -20.30 -20.10
CA GLN A 82 5.76 -20.36 -18.87
C GLN A 82 4.27 -20.00 -19.02
N ALA A 83 3.76 -19.82 -20.23
CA ALA A 83 2.37 -19.42 -20.46
C ALA A 83 1.37 -20.38 -19.78
N ALA A 84 1.57 -21.71 -19.93
CA ALA A 84 0.71 -22.70 -19.29
C ALA A 84 0.77 -22.63 -17.76
N LEU A 85 1.94 -22.41 -17.18
CA LEU A 85 2.08 -22.21 -15.72
C LEU A 85 1.40 -20.92 -15.28
N ARG A 86 1.52 -19.85 -16.05
CA ARG A 86 0.86 -18.56 -15.77
C ARG A 86 -0.65 -18.69 -15.77
N ASP A 87 -1.22 -19.39 -16.76
CA ASP A 87 -2.66 -19.66 -16.81
C ASP A 87 -3.11 -20.52 -15.64
N GLN A 88 -2.35 -21.59 -15.31
CA GLN A 88 -2.62 -22.42 -14.15
C GLN A 88 -2.59 -21.64 -12.84
N LEU A 89 -1.59 -20.76 -12.63
CA LEU A 89 -1.48 -19.92 -11.44
C LEU A 89 -2.65 -18.94 -11.32
N TYR A 90 -3.07 -18.35 -12.45
CA TYR A 90 -4.26 -17.50 -12.46
C TYR A 90 -5.51 -18.26 -12.03
N ASP A 91 -5.75 -19.46 -12.62
CA ASP A 91 -6.91 -20.31 -12.28
C ASP A 91 -6.85 -20.77 -10.81
N GLU A 92 -5.69 -21.15 -10.29
CA GLU A 92 -5.49 -21.51 -8.88
C GLU A 92 -5.87 -20.33 -7.97
N MET A 93 -5.31 -19.15 -8.22
CA MET A 93 -5.59 -17.94 -7.43
C MET A 93 -7.06 -17.55 -7.48
N LEU A 94 -7.67 -17.62 -8.67
CA LEU A 94 -9.08 -17.32 -8.86
C LEU A 94 -9.96 -18.32 -8.12
N SER A 95 -9.58 -19.61 -8.08
CA SER A 95 -10.31 -20.66 -7.35
C SER A 95 -10.35 -20.44 -5.83
N HIS A 96 -9.38 -19.68 -5.29
CA HIS A 96 -9.31 -19.33 -3.87
C HIS A 96 -10.09 -18.06 -3.50
N ILE A 97 -10.72 -17.40 -4.48
CA ILE A 97 -11.48 -16.16 -4.26
C ILE A 97 -12.96 -16.43 -4.39
N LYS A 98 -13.73 -16.06 -3.37
CA LYS A 98 -15.19 -16.02 -3.45
C LYS A 98 -15.58 -14.84 -4.34
N GLN A 99 -15.90 -15.12 -5.61
CA GLN A 99 -16.10 -14.10 -6.63
C GLN A 99 -17.35 -13.26 -6.41
N THR A 100 -18.46 -13.90 -5.94
CA THR A 100 -19.65 -13.18 -5.48
C THR A 100 -19.66 -13.15 -3.96
N ASP A 101 -19.47 -11.98 -3.39
CA ASP A 101 -19.37 -11.79 -1.95
C ASP A 101 -19.93 -10.44 -1.51
N VAL A 102 -20.26 -10.31 -0.21
CA VAL A 102 -20.79 -9.10 0.42
C VAL A 102 -19.93 -8.75 1.62
N SER A 103 -19.53 -7.50 1.79
CA SER A 103 -18.80 -7.04 2.98
C SER A 103 -19.68 -7.08 4.23
N VAL A 104 -19.07 -6.96 5.42
CA VAL A 104 -19.85 -6.77 6.66
C VAL A 104 -20.55 -5.41 6.60
N PRO A 105 -21.89 -5.36 6.69
CA PRO A 105 -22.60 -4.08 6.69
C PRO A 105 -22.22 -3.23 7.92
N PHE A 106 -22.06 -1.94 7.73
CA PHE A 106 -21.89 -0.98 8.82
C PHE A 106 -23.02 0.04 8.80
N ARG A 107 -23.43 0.48 9.97
CA ARG A 107 -24.49 1.49 10.13
C ARG A 107 -23.90 2.89 10.08
N ASP A 108 -24.62 3.80 9.37
CA ASP A 108 -24.46 5.23 9.45
C ASP A 108 -25.83 5.88 9.31
N GLY A 109 -26.27 6.68 10.31
CA GLY A 109 -27.62 7.18 10.39
C GLY A 109 -28.69 6.06 10.39
N ASP A 110 -29.64 6.17 9.47
CA ASP A 110 -30.75 5.23 9.28
C ASP A 110 -30.42 4.10 8.28
N PHE A 111 -29.23 4.08 7.73
CA PHE A 111 -28.84 3.14 6.71
C PHE A 111 -27.70 2.21 7.16
N TRP A 112 -27.69 1.02 6.56
CA TRP A 112 -26.62 0.05 6.62
C TRP A 112 -25.92 0.00 5.25
N TYR A 113 -24.64 0.36 5.23
CA TYR A 113 -23.82 0.45 4.03
C TYR A 113 -22.96 -0.81 3.90
N TYR A 114 -22.79 -1.29 2.67
CA TYR A 114 -21.96 -2.43 2.36
C TYR A 114 -21.51 -2.39 0.90
N THR A 115 -20.51 -3.19 0.59
CA THR A 115 -20.09 -3.44 -0.79
C THR A 115 -20.37 -4.89 -1.15
N ARG A 116 -20.68 -5.13 -2.40
CA ARG A 116 -20.78 -6.49 -2.94
C ARG A 116 -20.00 -6.60 -4.24
N THR A 117 -19.55 -7.82 -4.54
CA THR A 117 -18.92 -8.18 -5.81
C THR A 117 -19.77 -9.22 -6.52
N GLU A 118 -19.65 -9.25 -7.83
CA GLU A 118 -20.31 -10.22 -8.69
C GLU A 118 -19.28 -10.98 -9.53
N GLU A 119 -19.53 -12.26 -9.77
CA GLU A 119 -18.67 -13.08 -10.63
C GLU A 119 -18.52 -12.45 -12.01
N GLY A 120 -17.29 -12.43 -12.55
CA GLY A 120 -16.96 -11.84 -13.83
C GLY A 120 -16.90 -10.30 -13.86
N LYS A 121 -17.20 -9.63 -12.73
CA LYS A 121 -17.12 -8.15 -12.61
C LYS A 121 -15.82 -7.72 -11.94
N GLN A 122 -15.17 -6.69 -12.49
CA GLN A 122 -13.86 -6.21 -12.04
C GLN A 122 -13.92 -5.41 -10.73
N TYR A 123 -15.01 -4.68 -10.49
CA TYR A 123 -15.12 -3.69 -9.41
C TYR A 123 -16.27 -4.00 -8.46
N ALA A 124 -16.19 -3.42 -7.26
CA ALA A 124 -17.25 -3.51 -6.27
C ALA A 124 -18.44 -2.64 -6.64
N ILE A 125 -19.61 -3.03 -6.14
CA ILE A 125 -20.86 -2.28 -6.16
C ILE A 125 -21.11 -1.81 -4.73
N HIS A 126 -21.26 -0.51 -4.53
CA HIS A 126 -21.53 0.11 -3.25
C HIS A 126 -23.03 0.22 -3.06
N CYS A 127 -23.52 -0.32 -1.96
CA CYS A 127 -24.94 -0.45 -1.67
C CYS A 127 -25.27 0.04 -0.26
N ARG A 128 -26.57 0.34 -0.06
CA ARG A 128 -27.12 0.56 1.28
C ARG A 128 -28.54 -0.02 1.39
N ARG A 129 -28.98 -0.23 2.63
CA ARG A 129 -30.36 -0.60 2.99
C ARG A 129 -30.78 0.15 4.24
N ARG A 130 -32.07 0.43 4.37
CA ARG A 130 -32.61 0.89 5.65
C ARG A 130 -32.57 -0.24 6.67
N GLY A 131 -32.58 0.13 7.96
CA GLY A 131 -32.61 -0.84 9.02
C GLY A 131 -32.83 -0.23 10.40
N THR A 132 -32.93 -1.11 11.40
CA THR A 132 -32.97 -0.72 12.79
C THR A 132 -31.56 -0.42 13.32
N PRO A 133 -31.40 0.13 14.52
CA PRO A 133 -30.08 0.30 15.13
C PRO A 133 -29.27 -1.01 15.27
N ASP A 134 -29.91 -2.14 15.34
CA ASP A 134 -29.29 -3.43 15.63
C ASP A 134 -29.01 -4.27 14.38
N ALA A 135 -29.77 -4.06 13.27
CA ALA A 135 -29.60 -4.85 12.05
C ALA A 135 -30.14 -4.14 10.81
N PRO A 136 -29.61 -4.42 9.60
CA PRO A 136 -30.26 -4.07 8.36
C PRO A 136 -31.64 -4.73 8.29
N ASP A 137 -32.58 -4.07 7.64
CA ASP A 137 -33.88 -4.65 7.31
C ASP A 137 -33.74 -5.50 6.04
N ASP A 138 -33.87 -6.82 6.17
CA ASP A 138 -33.73 -7.74 5.06
C ASP A 138 -34.86 -7.60 4.02
N ASP A 139 -36.01 -7.08 4.43
CA ASP A 139 -37.17 -6.81 3.55
C ASP A 139 -37.06 -5.45 2.85
N ALA A 140 -36.18 -4.56 3.30
CA ALA A 140 -35.92 -3.27 2.65
C ALA A 140 -35.21 -3.46 1.31
N ALA A 141 -35.60 -2.67 0.32
CA ALA A 141 -34.96 -2.69 -0.99
C ALA A 141 -33.48 -2.28 -0.90
N GLU A 142 -32.63 -3.00 -1.62
CA GLU A 142 -31.24 -2.56 -1.84
C GLU A 142 -31.21 -1.29 -2.69
N GLU A 143 -30.48 -0.30 -2.24
CA GLU A 143 -30.16 0.91 -3.00
C GLU A 143 -28.70 0.85 -3.44
N VAL A 144 -28.45 0.81 -4.77
CA VAL A 144 -27.10 0.92 -5.33
C VAL A 144 -26.71 2.39 -5.36
N ILE A 145 -25.71 2.77 -4.57
CA ILE A 145 -25.23 4.16 -4.50
C ILE A 145 -24.16 4.45 -5.53
N LEU A 146 -23.20 3.51 -5.77
CA LEU A 146 -22.20 3.56 -6.84
C LEU A 146 -21.95 2.16 -7.38
N ASP A 147 -22.08 1.99 -8.70
CA ASP A 147 -21.66 0.76 -9.39
C ASP A 147 -20.33 0.99 -10.11
N GLY A 148 -19.23 0.51 -9.51
CA GLY A 148 -17.89 0.65 -10.07
C GLY A 148 -17.75 0.03 -11.46
N ASN A 149 -18.52 -1.00 -11.79
CA ASN A 149 -18.46 -1.64 -13.11
C ASN A 149 -19.11 -0.79 -14.18
N ALA A 150 -20.29 -0.19 -13.90
CA ALA A 150 -20.95 0.72 -14.82
C ALA A 150 -20.13 2.01 -15.02
N MET A 151 -19.51 2.51 -13.94
CA MET A 151 -18.67 3.71 -13.99
C MET A 151 -17.37 3.49 -14.76
N ALA A 152 -16.80 2.29 -14.70
CA ALA A 152 -15.56 1.94 -15.40
C ALA A 152 -15.78 1.66 -16.91
N GLU A 153 -17.04 1.60 -17.41
CA GLU A 153 -17.31 1.25 -18.79
C GLU A 153 -16.69 2.26 -19.76
N GLY A 154 -15.88 1.78 -20.70
CA GLY A 154 -15.17 2.61 -21.68
C GLY A 154 -13.85 3.23 -21.17
N HIS A 155 -13.48 3.00 -19.92
CA HIS A 155 -12.23 3.47 -19.34
C HIS A 155 -11.21 2.33 -19.16
N ALA A 156 -9.95 2.65 -19.37
CA ALA A 156 -8.85 1.70 -19.21
C ALA A 156 -8.41 1.53 -17.75
N PHE A 157 -8.71 2.51 -16.92
CA PHE A 157 -8.46 2.56 -15.48
C PHE A 157 -9.67 3.15 -14.77
N PHE A 158 -9.93 2.71 -13.55
CA PHE A 158 -10.98 3.25 -12.69
C PHE A 158 -10.64 3.07 -11.21
N ALA A 159 -10.77 4.14 -10.45
CA ALA A 159 -10.67 4.11 -9.00
C ALA A 159 -11.61 5.13 -8.36
N ILE A 160 -12.26 4.74 -7.25
CA ILE A 160 -13.00 5.66 -6.38
C ILE A 160 -12.02 6.15 -5.31
N GLY A 161 -11.95 7.47 -5.14
CA GLY A 161 -11.17 8.14 -4.09
C GLY A 161 -12.03 8.47 -2.87
N ALA A 162 -12.03 9.75 -2.47
CA ALA A 162 -12.80 10.23 -1.33
C ALA A 162 -14.32 10.07 -1.54
N THR A 163 -15.02 9.71 -0.47
CA THR A 163 -16.49 9.64 -0.42
C THR A 163 -16.99 10.14 0.92
N ASP A 164 -18.07 10.92 0.93
CA ASP A 164 -18.78 11.30 2.16
C ASP A 164 -20.27 11.47 1.88
N ILE A 165 -21.11 11.13 2.86
CA ILE A 165 -22.57 11.19 2.77
C ILE A 165 -23.08 12.13 3.87
N THR A 166 -24.06 12.98 3.55
CA THR A 166 -24.72 13.85 4.51
C THR A 166 -25.39 13.06 5.66
N ASP A 167 -25.50 13.67 6.84
CA ASP A 167 -26.10 13.03 8.04
C ASP A 167 -27.56 12.59 7.81
N ASP A 168 -28.28 13.24 6.89
CA ASP A 168 -29.64 12.83 6.46
C ASP A 168 -29.65 11.66 5.46
N GLY A 169 -28.47 11.21 5.04
CA GLY A 169 -28.30 10.09 4.12
C GLY A 169 -28.66 10.38 2.67
N ARG A 170 -28.91 11.64 2.29
CA ARG A 170 -29.42 11.98 0.96
C ARG A 170 -28.35 12.30 -0.07
N TRP A 171 -27.30 13.04 0.31
CA TRP A 171 -26.33 13.56 -0.66
C TRP A 171 -24.99 12.84 -0.51
N LEU A 172 -24.52 12.30 -1.63
CA LEU A 172 -23.20 11.67 -1.72
C LEU A 172 -22.24 12.58 -2.48
N ALA A 173 -21.15 12.99 -1.83
CA ALA A 173 -19.97 13.52 -2.50
C ALA A 173 -19.01 12.36 -2.76
N TYR A 174 -18.49 12.24 -3.98
CA TYR A 174 -17.54 11.20 -4.33
C TYR A 174 -16.57 11.66 -5.41
N ALA A 175 -15.34 11.17 -5.37
CA ALA A 175 -14.30 11.50 -6.32
C ALA A 175 -13.80 10.26 -7.07
N VAL A 176 -13.53 10.38 -8.39
CA VAL A 176 -13.14 9.26 -9.28
C VAL A 176 -11.92 9.62 -10.09
N ASP A 177 -11.01 8.64 -10.25
CA ASP A 177 -9.88 8.70 -11.17
C ASP A 177 -10.08 7.69 -12.31
N TYR A 178 -10.00 8.17 -13.55
CA TYR A 178 -10.03 7.35 -14.77
C TYR A 178 -8.67 7.25 -15.47
N THR A 179 -7.64 7.86 -14.89
CA THR A 179 -6.33 8.02 -15.54
C THR A 179 -5.25 7.10 -14.99
N GLY A 180 -5.39 6.66 -13.75
CA GLY A 180 -4.35 6.00 -12.98
C GLY A 180 -3.30 6.96 -12.40
N PHE A 181 -3.40 8.27 -12.73
CA PHE A 181 -2.48 9.30 -12.26
C PHE A 181 -2.91 9.91 -10.91
N ARG A 182 -3.88 9.30 -10.22
CA ARG A 182 -4.47 9.78 -8.95
C ARG A 182 -5.05 11.19 -9.06
N GLN A 183 -5.65 11.51 -10.20
CA GLN A 183 -6.36 12.76 -10.43
C GLN A 183 -7.87 12.53 -10.29
N TYR A 184 -8.36 12.74 -9.09
CA TYR A 184 -9.77 12.49 -8.78
C TYR A 184 -10.64 13.69 -9.10
N THR A 185 -11.74 13.43 -9.78
CA THR A 185 -12.78 14.42 -10.07
C THR A 185 -13.97 14.23 -9.15
N LEU A 186 -14.36 15.28 -8.42
CA LEU A 186 -15.48 15.31 -7.49
C LEU A 186 -16.81 15.49 -8.20
N TYR A 187 -17.79 14.69 -7.78
CA TYR A 187 -19.21 14.79 -8.14
C TYR A 187 -20.08 14.75 -6.88
N ILE A 188 -21.27 15.37 -6.96
CA ILE A 188 -22.30 15.28 -5.92
C ILE A 188 -23.53 14.60 -6.52
N LYS A 189 -24.04 13.56 -5.85
CA LYS A 189 -25.20 12.76 -6.26
C LYS A 189 -26.33 12.87 -5.25
N ASP A 190 -27.54 13.13 -5.72
CA ASP A 190 -28.77 12.96 -4.93
C ASP A 190 -29.13 11.46 -4.90
N LEU A 191 -29.05 10.83 -3.75
CA LEU A 191 -29.33 9.40 -3.59
C LEU A 191 -30.83 9.06 -3.66
N ASP A 192 -31.72 10.03 -3.44
CA ASP A 192 -33.17 9.82 -3.59
C ASP A 192 -33.61 9.75 -5.07
N THR A 193 -32.97 10.55 -5.93
CA THR A 193 -33.32 10.61 -7.36
C THR A 193 -32.33 9.87 -8.25
N GLY A 194 -31.10 9.66 -7.77
CA GLY A 194 -29.98 9.13 -8.53
C GLY A 194 -29.30 10.15 -9.45
N GLU A 195 -29.74 11.40 -9.46
CA GLU A 195 -29.24 12.46 -10.34
C GLU A 195 -27.94 13.09 -9.80
N LEU A 196 -27.05 13.47 -10.72
CA LEU A 196 -25.87 14.26 -10.40
C LEU A 196 -26.20 15.75 -10.38
N LEU A 197 -25.65 16.48 -9.42
CA LEU A 197 -25.64 17.94 -9.49
C LEU A 197 -24.76 18.43 -10.64
N PRO A 198 -25.10 19.56 -11.26
CA PRO A 198 -24.31 20.12 -12.35
C PRO A 198 -22.90 20.53 -11.92
N GLY A 199 -21.91 20.23 -12.75
CA GLY A 199 -20.50 20.60 -12.54
C GLY A 199 -19.70 19.53 -11.82
N SER A 200 -18.38 19.76 -11.75
CA SER A 200 -17.41 18.90 -11.09
C SER A 200 -16.17 19.72 -10.71
N VAL A 201 -15.34 19.19 -9.82
CA VAL A 201 -14.03 19.76 -9.46
C VAL A 201 -12.97 18.71 -9.66
N GLU A 202 -11.90 19.06 -10.35
CA GLU A 202 -10.77 18.17 -10.60
C GLU A 202 -9.75 18.23 -9.46
N ARG A 203 -8.96 17.17 -9.32
CA ARG A 203 -7.83 17.07 -8.38
C ARG A 203 -8.22 17.17 -6.91
N VAL A 204 -9.35 16.58 -6.56
CA VAL A 204 -9.86 16.56 -5.19
C VAL A 204 -9.26 15.40 -4.40
N GLY A 205 -8.74 15.67 -3.20
CA GLY A 205 -8.16 14.65 -2.30
C GLY A 205 -9.10 14.18 -1.20
N SER A 206 -9.67 15.11 -0.42
CA SER A 206 -10.62 14.79 0.65
C SER A 206 -11.91 15.59 0.50
N VAL A 207 -13.01 15.03 1.02
CA VAL A 207 -14.33 15.66 1.05
C VAL A 207 -14.95 15.45 2.43
N VAL A 208 -15.64 16.48 2.95
CA VAL A 208 -16.33 16.39 4.23
C VAL A 208 -17.58 17.29 4.24
N TRP A 209 -18.76 16.71 4.54
CA TRP A 209 -19.98 17.46 4.72
C TRP A 209 -20.03 18.12 6.11
N ALA A 210 -20.51 19.35 6.17
CA ALA A 210 -20.90 19.98 7.42
C ALA A 210 -22.20 19.36 7.97
N ALA A 211 -22.48 19.57 9.26
CA ALA A 211 -23.68 19.04 9.91
C ALA A 211 -25.00 19.65 9.42
N ASP A 212 -24.94 20.74 8.65
CA ASP A 212 -26.13 21.34 8.02
C ASP A 212 -26.60 20.58 6.76
N ASN A 213 -25.90 19.55 6.32
CA ASN A 213 -26.16 18.78 5.10
C ASN A 213 -26.15 19.62 3.81
N PHE A 214 -25.56 20.81 3.86
CA PHE A 214 -25.65 21.79 2.77
C PHE A 214 -24.28 22.30 2.31
N HIS A 215 -23.33 22.48 3.23
CA HIS A 215 -21.96 22.88 2.92
C HIS A 215 -21.04 21.66 2.84
N LEU A 216 -20.27 21.60 1.76
CA LEU A 216 -19.23 20.60 1.52
C LEU A 216 -17.88 21.29 1.56
N PHE A 217 -16.94 20.71 2.28
CA PHE A 217 -15.54 21.11 2.24
C PHE A 217 -14.75 20.08 1.45
N TYR A 218 -13.74 20.54 0.68
CA TYR A 218 -12.89 19.65 -0.09
C TYR A 218 -11.48 20.23 -0.25
N THR A 219 -10.48 19.34 -0.39
CA THR A 219 -9.11 19.73 -0.71
C THR A 219 -8.84 19.63 -2.20
N VAL A 220 -7.94 20.46 -2.71
CA VAL A 220 -7.47 20.44 -4.11
C VAL A 220 -5.95 20.31 -4.13
N GLU A 221 -5.45 19.42 -5.00
CA GLU A 221 -4.02 19.22 -5.19
C GLU A 221 -3.40 20.22 -6.16
N ASP A 222 -2.13 20.50 -5.98
CA ASP A 222 -1.28 21.19 -6.94
C ASP A 222 -1.13 20.35 -8.22
N GLU A 223 -1.06 21.03 -9.36
CA GLU A 223 -1.04 20.35 -10.66
C GLU A 223 0.28 19.62 -10.92
N GLU A 224 1.39 20.23 -10.54
CA GLU A 224 2.73 19.73 -10.81
C GLU A 224 3.23 18.80 -9.69
N GLN A 225 3.15 19.27 -8.43
CA GLN A 225 3.68 18.57 -7.26
C GLN A 225 2.73 17.54 -6.68
N LYS A 226 1.45 17.52 -7.10
CA LYS A 226 0.40 16.60 -6.63
C LYS A 226 0.19 16.61 -5.12
N ARG A 227 0.46 17.75 -4.51
CA ARG A 227 0.30 18.00 -3.09
C ARG A 227 -1.09 18.61 -2.83
N GLN A 228 -1.86 18.05 -1.91
CA GLN A 228 -3.10 18.67 -1.44
C GLN A 228 -2.76 19.92 -0.64
N PHE A 229 -3.10 21.12 -1.15
CA PHE A 229 -2.63 22.38 -0.55
C PHE A 229 -3.70 23.45 -0.37
N GLN A 230 -4.85 23.33 -1.07
CA GLN A 230 -5.98 24.24 -0.95
C GLN A 230 -7.19 23.56 -0.34
N PHE A 231 -7.90 24.26 0.54
CA PHE A 231 -9.12 23.82 1.18
C PHE A 231 -10.25 24.77 0.85
N TRP A 232 -11.29 24.25 0.22
CA TRP A 232 -12.41 25.01 -0.33
C TRP A 232 -13.72 24.67 0.38
N ARG A 233 -14.64 25.63 0.41
CA ARG A 233 -16.02 25.47 0.88
C ARG A 233 -16.98 25.67 -0.28
N HIS A 234 -17.77 24.66 -0.57
CA HIS A 234 -18.87 24.64 -1.55
C HIS A 234 -20.21 24.71 -0.86
N MET A 235 -21.13 25.51 -1.39
CA MET A 235 -22.53 25.52 -1.00
C MET A 235 -23.34 24.73 -2.06
N ARG A 236 -23.91 23.60 -1.66
CA ARG A 236 -24.63 22.70 -2.55
C ARG A 236 -25.71 23.46 -3.38
N GLY A 237 -25.68 23.22 -4.70
CA GLY A 237 -26.59 23.85 -5.65
C GLY A 237 -26.10 25.18 -6.21
N THR A 238 -24.96 25.68 -5.79
CA THR A 238 -24.27 26.82 -6.42
C THR A 238 -23.24 26.34 -7.45
N PRO A 239 -22.87 27.17 -8.43
CA PRO A 239 -21.74 26.83 -9.30
C PRO A 239 -20.42 26.77 -8.51
N TYR A 240 -19.55 25.81 -8.81
CA TYR A 240 -18.25 25.68 -8.17
C TYR A 240 -17.33 26.92 -8.32
N ALA A 241 -17.56 27.75 -9.35
CA ALA A 241 -16.87 29.03 -9.49
C ALA A 241 -17.21 30.06 -8.39
N ALA A 242 -18.24 29.81 -7.58
CA ALA A 242 -18.62 30.61 -6.42
C ALA A 242 -18.05 30.09 -5.10
N ASP A 243 -17.28 29.02 -5.12
CA ASP A 243 -16.70 28.40 -3.93
C ASP A 243 -15.68 29.33 -3.28
N LEU A 244 -15.54 29.18 -1.98
CA LEU A 244 -14.66 30.02 -1.18
C LEU A 244 -13.41 29.23 -0.77
N LEU A 245 -12.24 29.79 -1.10
CA LEU A 245 -10.98 29.30 -0.56
C LEU A 245 -10.94 29.63 0.94
N VAL A 246 -10.87 28.59 1.77
CA VAL A 246 -10.88 28.68 3.24
C VAL A 246 -9.46 28.72 3.79
N TYR A 247 -8.58 27.91 3.22
CA TYR A 247 -7.19 27.78 3.65
C TYR A 247 -6.30 27.36 2.46
N GLN A 248 -5.06 27.84 2.48
CA GLN A 248 -3.99 27.37 1.60
C GLN A 248 -2.72 27.18 2.40
N ASP A 249 -2.03 26.08 2.19
CA ASP A 249 -0.71 25.83 2.77
C ASP A 249 0.36 26.09 1.72
N ASP A 250 1.19 27.10 1.95
CA ASP A 250 2.25 27.52 1.00
C ASP A 250 3.57 26.76 1.22
N ASP A 251 3.71 26.00 2.33
CA ASP A 251 4.90 25.19 2.59
C ASP A 251 4.80 23.87 1.84
N GLU A 252 5.65 23.69 0.84
CA GLU A 252 5.65 22.54 -0.06
C GLU A 252 5.91 21.18 0.65
N ARG A 253 6.39 21.18 1.90
CA ARG A 253 6.54 19.96 2.69
C ARG A 253 5.20 19.38 3.16
N PHE A 254 4.15 20.21 3.25
CA PHE A 254 2.88 19.86 3.90
C PHE A 254 1.80 19.48 2.90
N ASN A 255 1.07 18.44 3.24
CA ASN A 255 -0.19 18.06 2.63
C ASN A 255 -1.34 18.35 3.60
N ILE A 256 -2.50 18.75 3.06
CA ILE A 256 -3.70 18.96 3.87
C ILE A 256 -4.74 17.88 3.63
N GLY A 257 -5.49 17.56 4.68
CA GLY A 257 -6.63 16.66 4.64
C GLY A 257 -7.70 17.12 5.62
N ALA A 258 -8.94 16.73 5.38
CA ALA A 258 -10.04 17.11 6.26
C ALA A 258 -10.97 15.94 6.56
N GLY A 259 -11.55 15.95 7.77
CA GLY A 259 -12.53 14.99 8.23
C GLY A 259 -13.38 15.58 9.38
N ARG A 260 -14.35 14.81 9.88
CA ARG A 260 -15.11 15.17 11.10
C ARG A 260 -14.65 14.32 12.26
N THR A 261 -14.66 14.91 13.45
CA THR A 261 -14.54 14.14 14.70
C THR A 261 -15.65 13.08 14.76
N ARG A 262 -15.40 11.94 15.40
CA ARG A 262 -16.38 10.84 15.43
C ARG A 262 -17.71 11.22 16.07
N ASP A 263 -17.72 12.14 17.02
CA ASP A 263 -18.97 12.68 17.60
C ASP A 263 -19.71 13.65 16.67
N GLY A 264 -19.12 14.00 15.53
CA GLY A 264 -19.69 14.87 14.53
C GLY A 264 -19.65 16.36 14.87
N GLU A 265 -19.05 16.76 16.02
CA GLU A 265 -19.10 18.14 16.52
C GLU A 265 -18.18 19.11 15.77
N TYR A 266 -17.05 18.60 15.24
CA TYR A 266 -16.04 19.44 14.59
C TYR A 266 -15.62 18.89 13.24
N ILE A 267 -15.35 19.80 12.31
CA ILE A 267 -14.54 19.55 11.12
C ILE A 267 -13.10 19.87 11.51
N VAL A 268 -12.21 18.93 11.24
CA VAL A 268 -10.77 19.05 11.48
C VAL A 268 -10.07 19.12 10.12
N LEU A 269 -9.35 20.20 9.88
CA LEU A 269 -8.40 20.35 8.80
C LEU A 269 -7.01 20.11 9.36
N GLU A 270 -6.37 19.04 8.92
CA GLU A 270 -5.00 18.69 9.28
C GLU A 270 -4.05 19.12 8.16
N SER A 271 -2.94 19.76 8.53
CA SER A 271 -1.81 20.01 7.66
C SER A 271 -0.62 19.26 8.21
N GLY A 272 -0.06 18.32 7.42
CA GLY A 272 0.98 17.40 7.88
C GLY A 272 2.12 17.23 6.89
N SER A 273 3.36 17.22 7.41
CA SER A 273 4.56 16.71 6.75
C SER A 273 4.90 15.30 7.28
N HIS A 274 6.05 14.74 6.96
CA HIS A 274 6.49 13.45 7.53
C HIS A 274 6.82 13.50 9.02
N THR A 275 7.05 14.70 9.56
CA THR A 275 7.54 14.88 10.94
C THR A 275 6.76 15.91 11.75
N THR A 276 5.89 16.70 11.12
CA THR A 276 5.23 17.84 11.75
C THR A 276 3.77 17.92 11.34
N THR A 277 2.86 18.19 12.30
CA THR A 277 1.43 18.38 12.00
C THR A 277 0.88 19.67 12.64
N GLU A 278 -0.19 20.21 12.03
CA GLU A 278 -1.00 21.29 12.56
C GLU A 278 -2.48 20.98 12.30
N ALA A 279 -3.32 21.10 13.31
CA ALA A 279 -4.77 20.93 13.17
C ALA A 279 -5.50 22.26 13.34
N ARG A 280 -6.45 22.51 12.43
CA ARG A 280 -7.43 23.60 12.50
C ARG A 280 -8.81 23.02 12.65
N VAL A 281 -9.64 23.63 13.47
CA VAL A 281 -10.98 23.11 13.75
C VAL A 281 -12.06 24.15 13.52
N LEU A 282 -13.20 23.67 13.07
CA LEU A 282 -14.42 24.44 12.88
C LEU A 282 -15.60 23.64 13.48
N LYS A 283 -16.54 24.32 14.13
CA LYS A 283 -17.80 23.67 14.52
C LYS A 283 -18.54 23.18 13.27
N ALA A 284 -18.92 21.90 13.27
CA ALA A 284 -19.59 21.30 12.10
C ALA A 284 -20.98 21.86 11.83
N ASP A 285 -21.64 22.44 12.86
CA ASP A 285 -22.93 23.11 12.78
C ASP A 285 -22.84 24.60 12.44
N ASP A 286 -21.63 25.17 12.37
CA ASP A 286 -21.35 26.55 11.91
C ASP A 286 -20.37 26.57 10.72
N PRO A 287 -20.78 26.06 9.56
CA PRO A 287 -19.86 25.91 8.41
C PRO A 287 -19.41 27.24 7.80
N GLN A 288 -20.01 28.37 8.19
CA GLN A 288 -19.62 29.70 7.76
C GLN A 288 -18.63 30.39 8.71
N GLY A 289 -18.36 29.77 9.85
CA GLY A 289 -17.39 30.24 10.83
C GLY A 289 -15.94 30.18 10.31
N GLU A 290 -14.99 30.57 11.16
CA GLU A 290 -13.58 30.56 10.85
C GLU A 290 -12.88 29.34 11.47
N PHE A 291 -12.03 28.68 10.71
CA PHE A 291 -11.16 27.63 11.22
C PHE A 291 -10.10 28.23 12.14
N ARG A 292 -10.03 27.74 13.37
CA ARG A 292 -9.01 28.14 14.31
C ARG A 292 -7.94 27.07 14.47
N VAL A 293 -6.68 27.49 14.54
CA VAL A 293 -5.54 26.61 14.87
C VAL A 293 -5.69 26.16 16.32
N LEU A 294 -5.52 24.86 16.59
CA LEU A 294 -5.44 24.36 17.96
C LEU A 294 -4.07 24.68 18.56
N TRP A 295 -3.01 24.22 17.91
CA TRP A 295 -1.63 24.57 18.24
C TRP A 295 -0.87 24.85 16.95
N PRO A 296 -0.12 25.95 16.88
CA PRO A 296 0.75 26.21 15.73
C PRO A 296 1.75 25.08 15.55
N ARG A 297 2.10 24.81 14.28
CA ARG A 297 3.12 23.81 13.96
C ARG A 297 4.47 24.15 14.58
N GLU A 298 5.17 23.13 15.03
CA GLU A 298 6.51 23.18 15.56
C GLU A 298 7.28 22.02 14.90
N ASP A 299 8.45 22.29 14.35
CA ASP A 299 9.21 21.26 13.62
C ASP A 299 9.44 20.00 14.48
N GLU A 300 9.25 18.83 13.87
CA GLU A 300 9.32 17.50 14.48
C GLU A 300 8.23 17.21 15.53
N ARG A 301 7.24 18.07 15.65
CA ARG A 301 6.10 17.86 16.52
C ARG A 301 4.88 17.38 15.73
N GLU A 302 4.46 16.19 16.06
CA GLU A 302 3.25 15.58 15.55
C GLU A 302 2.15 15.58 16.62
N TYR A 303 0.93 15.96 16.26
CA TYR A 303 -0.24 15.79 17.11
C TYR A 303 -1.49 15.55 16.27
N TYR A 304 -2.41 14.74 16.81
CA TYR A 304 -3.66 14.34 16.19
C TYR A 304 -4.77 14.47 17.24
N VAL A 305 -5.97 14.88 16.82
CA VAL A 305 -7.03 15.27 17.74
C VAL A 305 -8.33 14.53 17.48
N GLU A 306 -8.99 14.14 18.57
CA GLU A 306 -10.38 13.68 18.60
C GLU A 306 -11.15 14.44 19.70
N HIS A 307 -12.48 14.51 19.57
CA HIS A 307 -13.32 15.28 20.47
C HIS A 307 -14.35 14.39 21.19
N ARG A 308 -14.61 14.68 22.47
CA ARG A 308 -15.68 14.06 23.24
C ARG A 308 -16.15 14.99 24.35
N LEU A 309 -17.43 15.39 24.35
CA LEU A 309 -18.10 16.14 25.41
C LEU A 309 -17.31 17.39 25.86
N GLY A 310 -16.87 18.22 24.93
CA GLY A 310 -16.13 19.45 25.22
C GLY A 310 -14.68 19.23 25.65
N VAL A 311 -14.09 18.06 25.37
CA VAL A 311 -12.71 17.69 25.69
C VAL A 311 -12.01 17.19 24.44
N TRP A 312 -10.83 17.78 24.14
CA TRP A 312 -9.91 17.26 23.15
C TRP A 312 -9.10 16.11 23.72
N TYR A 313 -8.98 15.04 22.97
CA TYR A 313 -8.06 13.93 23.16
C TYR A 313 -6.95 14.07 22.13
N VAL A 314 -5.73 14.27 22.60
CA VAL A 314 -4.59 14.63 21.74
C VAL A 314 -3.52 13.56 21.86
N ARG A 315 -3.27 12.85 20.78
CA ARG A 315 -2.11 11.99 20.64
C ARG A 315 -0.95 12.84 20.13
N THR A 316 0.17 12.92 20.86
CA THR A 316 1.30 13.79 20.52
C THR A 316 2.65 13.17 20.87
N ASN A 317 3.69 13.55 20.14
CA ASN A 317 5.08 13.12 20.35
C ASN A 317 5.92 14.15 21.13
N ASP A 318 5.31 15.12 21.78
CA ASP A 318 5.96 16.24 22.48
C ASP A 318 6.90 15.82 23.64
N MET A 319 6.69 14.64 24.22
CA MET A 319 7.49 14.08 25.32
C MET A 319 8.30 12.86 24.91
N GLY A 320 8.19 12.40 23.66
CA GLY A 320 8.94 11.26 23.13
C GLY A 320 8.36 10.68 21.86
N ARG A 321 9.20 10.03 21.09
CA ARG A 321 8.93 9.61 19.71
C ARG A 321 7.74 8.65 19.54
N ASN A 322 7.47 7.81 20.53
CA ASN A 322 6.39 6.80 20.48
C ASN A 322 5.02 7.34 20.92
N PHE A 323 4.87 8.65 21.01
CA PHE A 323 3.62 9.36 21.37
C PHE A 323 3.12 9.12 22.79
N ARG A 324 2.25 10.00 23.25
CA ARG A 324 1.44 9.92 24.46
C ARG A 324 0.02 10.42 24.18
N LEU A 325 -0.93 10.11 25.03
CA LEU A 325 -2.27 10.69 25.01
C LEU A 325 -2.44 11.71 26.12
N VAL A 326 -2.85 12.91 25.75
CA VAL A 326 -3.25 13.96 26.70
C VAL A 326 -4.66 14.43 26.43
N THR A 327 -5.27 15.13 27.40
CA THR A 327 -6.58 15.77 27.22
C THR A 327 -6.54 17.20 27.71
N CYS A 328 -7.33 18.08 27.06
CA CYS A 328 -7.61 19.43 27.50
C CYS A 328 -9.06 19.80 27.18
N ARG A 329 -9.64 20.76 27.89
CA ARG A 329 -11.00 21.26 27.59
C ARG A 329 -10.98 22.16 26.38
N VAL A 330 -12.06 22.15 25.61
CA VAL A 330 -12.28 23.14 24.55
C VAL A 330 -12.25 24.55 25.16
N GLY A 331 -11.43 25.45 24.62
CA GLY A 331 -11.17 26.79 25.13
C GLY A 331 -10.04 26.89 26.17
N GLU A 332 -9.48 25.75 26.59
CA GLU A 332 -8.38 25.65 27.57
C GLU A 332 -7.24 24.78 26.93
N GLU A 333 -6.84 25.11 25.70
CA GLU A 333 -5.94 24.25 24.91
C GLU A 333 -4.45 24.50 25.19
N GLN A 334 -4.07 25.38 26.12
CA GLN A 334 -2.66 25.64 26.39
C GLN A 334 -1.95 24.39 26.92
N PRO A 335 -0.71 24.10 26.50
CA PRO A 335 0.00 22.87 26.89
C PRO A 335 0.14 22.68 28.41
N GLU A 336 0.16 23.78 29.17
CA GLU A 336 0.22 23.75 30.62
C GLU A 336 -1.07 23.22 31.30
N GLN A 337 -2.15 23.14 30.52
CA GLN A 337 -3.46 22.62 30.96
C GLN A 337 -3.68 21.17 30.51
N TRP A 338 -2.72 20.59 29.81
CA TRP A 338 -2.82 19.20 29.34
C TRP A 338 -2.74 18.24 30.51
N ILE A 339 -3.65 17.27 30.50
CA ILE A 339 -3.69 16.20 31.49
C ILE A 339 -3.33 14.89 30.80
N GLU A 340 -2.23 14.29 31.20
CA GLU A 340 -1.77 13.01 30.64
C GLU A 340 -2.75 11.88 30.95
N ARG A 341 -3.07 11.06 29.95
CA ARG A 341 -3.95 9.89 30.04
C ARG A 341 -3.22 8.58 29.78
N ILE A 342 -2.39 8.55 28.76
CA ILE A 342 -1.47 7.45 28.47
C ILE A 342 -0.07 8.08 28.37
N PRO A 343 0.87 7.72 29.24
CA PRO A 343 2.23 8.26 29.20
C PRO A 343 3.00 7.72 27.99
N HIS A 344 4.03 8.44 27.57
CA HIS A 344 5.01 7.95 26.62
C HIS A 344 5.72 6.69 27.16
N ARG A 345 6.03 5.74 26.26
CA ARG A 345 6.79 4.52 26.54
C ARG A 345 7.80 4.30 25.43
N ASP A 346 9.03 3.96 25.79
CA ASP A 346 10.11 3.77 24.82
C ASP A 346 9.92 2.50 23.96
N ASP A 347 9.27 1.48 24.51
CA ASP A 347 9.07 0.16 23.91
C ASP A 347 7.66 -0.07 23.33
N VAL A 348 6.75 0.90 23.49
CA VAL A 348 5.39 0.81 22.97
C VAL A 348 5.02 2.10 22.26
N MET A 349 4.73 2.00 20.97
CA MET A 349 4.23 3.12 20.18
C MET A 349 2.71 3.22 20.32
N LEU A 350 2.20 4.39 20.68
CA LEU A 350 0.78 4.71 20.59
C LEU A 350 0.47 5.16 19.16
N GLU A 351 -0.05 4.24 18.34
CA GLU A 351 -0.30 4.49 16.92
C GLU A 351 -1.57 5.31 16.68
N ASP A 352 -2.63 5.06 17.48
CA ASP A 352 -3.90 5.76 17.34
C ASP A 352 -4.77 5.62 18.58
N VAL A 353 -5.84 6.44 18.68
CA VAL A 353 -6.88 6.36 19.72
C VAL A 353 -8.26 6.42 19.05
N ASP A 354 -8.95 5.29 18.99
CA ASP A 354 -10.29 5.17 18.42
C ASP A 354 -11.34 5.51 19.50
N LEU A 355 -11.86 6.76 19.50
CA LEU A 355 -12.64 7.37 20.59
C LEU A 355 -14.15 7.24 20.35
N PHE A 356 -14.88 6.84 21.41
CA PHE A 356 -16.34 6.69 21.45
C PHE A 356 -16.94 7.36 22.69
N SER A 357 -18.26 7.44 22.76
CA SER A 357 -18.94 8.09 23.89
C SER A 357 -18.66 7.46 25.25
N ARG A 358 -18.47 6.13 25.30
CA ARG A 358 -18.38 5.32 26.55
C ARG A 358 -17.04 4.65 26.79
N PHE A 359 -16.18 4.61 25.76
CA PHE A 359 -14.89 3.94 25.79
C PHE A 359 -13.97 4.50 24.72
N TYR A 360 -12.71 4.13 24.76
CA TYR A 360 -11.79 4.22 23.62
C TYR A 360 -10.92 2.99 23.53
N ILE A 361 -10.39 2.77 22.34
CA ILE A 361 -9.36 1.78 22.05
C ILE A 361 -8.05 2.52 21.79
N ALA A 362 -7.03 2.22 22.60
CA ALA A 362 -5.67 2.61 22.30
C ALA A 362 -5.09 1.57 21.34
N CYS A 363 -4.81 1.98 20.12
CA CYS A 363 -4.12 1.18 19.12
C CYS A 363 -2.63 1.37 19.35
N GLU A 364 -1.96 0.33 19.77
CA GLU A 364 -0.56 0.38 20.16
C GLU A 364 0.24 -0.69 19.36
N ARG A 365 1.55 -0.46 19.27
CA ARG A 365 2.50 -1.44 18.76
C ARG A 365 3.54 -1.74 19.81
N GLU A 366 3.63 -3.02 20.17
CA GLU A 366 4.56 -3.53 21.18
C GLU A 366 5.24 -4.78 20.63
N ASP A 367 6.57 -4.83 20.72
CA ASP A 367 7.36 -5.93 20.16
C ASP A 367 7.00 -6.25 18.70
N GLY A 368 6.74 -5.20 17.87
CA GLY A 368 6.41 -5.31 16.44
C GLY A 368 5.01 -5.86 16.12
N LEU A 369 4.14 -6.00 17.12
CA LEU A 369 2.78 -6.51 16.94
C LEU A 369 1.74 -5.47 17.38
N PRO A 370 0.61 -5.35 16.67
CA PRO A 370 -0.45 -4.45 17.07
C PRO A 370 -1.15 -4.94 18.35
N ARG A 371 -1.50 -4.01 19.22
CA ARG A 371 -2.26 -4.23 20.45
C ARG A 371 -3.49 -3.34 20.43
N LEU A 372 -4.65 -3.88 20.76
CA LEU A 372 -5.91 -3.14 20.91
C LEU A 372 -6.28 -3.11 22.40
N ARG A 373 -5.88 -2.06 23.10
CA ARG A 373 -6.12 -1.88 24.54
C ARG A 373 -7.40 -1.12 24.80
N LYS A 374 -8.25 -1.68 25.65
CA LYS A 374 -9.61 -1.19 25.94
C LYS A 374 -9.60 -0.30 27.16
N TRP A 375 -10.23 0.87 27.03
CA TRP A 375 -10.42 1.84 28.10
C TRP A 375 -11.90 2.20 28.21
N ARG A 376 -12.43 2.32 29.43
CA ARG A 376 -13.84 2.60 29.68
C ARG A 376 -14.00 3.89 30.49
N PHE A 377 -14.88 4.77 30.05
CA PHE A 377 -15.24 5.97 30.79
C PHE A 377 -16.22 5.70 31.94
N ALA A 378 -16.06 6.43 33.03
CA ALA A 378 -17.05 6.51 34.10
C ALA A 378 -18.05 7.64 33.79
N GLY A 379 -19.10 7.34 33.02
CA GLY A 379 -20.08 8.34 32.57
C GLY A 379 -19.43 9.43 31.71
N ASP A 380 -19.75 10.69 32.00
CA ASP A 380 -19.28 11.86 31.25
C ASP A 380 -17.86 12.30 31.62
N SER A 381 -17.19 11.58 32.52
CA SER A 381 -15.81 11.88 32.91
C SER A 381 -14.89 11.82 31.71
N ALA A 382 -13.89 12.72 31.66
CA ALA A 382 -12.80 12.65 30.72
C ALA A 382 -11.76 11.57 31.09
N VAL A 383 -11.88 10.95 32.27
CA VAL A 383 -11.01 9.88 32.75
C VAL A 383 -11.61 8.54 32.38
N ALA A 384 -10.83 7.71 31.68
CA ALA A 384 -11.17 6.33 31.45
C ALA A 384 -10.21 5.41 32.22
N GLU A 385 -10.71 4.25 32.58
CA GLU A 385 -9.93 3.20 33.24
C GLU A 385 -9.59 2.07 32.25
N PRO A 386 -8.37 1.53 32.27
CA PRO A 386 -8.01 0.40 31.43
C PRO A 386 -8.79 -0.85 31.89
N ILE A 387 -9.36 -1.58 30.94
CA ILE A 387 -10.14 -2.81 31.18
C ILE A 387 -9.57 -4.04 30.48
N GLY A 388 -8.31 -3.98 30.07
CA GLY A 388 -7.59 -5.05 29.40
C GLY A 388 -7.44 -4.84 27.90
N GLU A 389 -7.01 -5.87 27.19
CA GLU A 389 -6.77 -5.83 25.75
C GLU A 389 -7.56 -6.93 25.01
N ILE A 390 -7.63 -6.83 23.68
CA ILE A 390 -8.08 -7.90 22.81
C ILE A 390 -6.87 -8.79 22.49
N THR A 391 -6.96 -10.09 22.78
CA THR A 391 -5.86 -11.03 22.60
C THR A 391 -5.98 -11.81 21.31
N PHE A 392 -4.86 -12.12 20.68
CA PHE A 392 -4.79 -12.82 19.40
C PHE A 392 -3.95 -14.11 19.51
N PRO A 393 -4.34 -15.19 18.79
CA PRO A 393 -3.77 -16.53 19.05
C PRO A 393 -2.44 -16.80 18.31
N GLU A 394 -2.14 -16.08 17.21
CA GLU A 394 -0.97 -16.35 16.38
C GLU A 394 0.26 -15.51 16.79
N PRO A 395 1.50 -15.99 16.54
CA PRO A 395 2.73 -15.28 16.88
C PRO A 395 3.01 -14.09 15.94
N ALA A 396 2.36 -14.04 14.78
CA ALA A 396 2.52 -13.01 13.75
C ALA A 396 1.15 -12.73 13.11
N TYR A 397 0.64 -11.52 13.28
CA TYR A 397 -0.71 -11.14 12.87
C TYR A 397 -0.83 -9.64 12.61
N SER A 398 -1.92 -9.24 11.94
CA SER A 398 -2.42 -7.87 11.87
C SER A 398 -3.76 -7.76 12.57
N ALA A 399 -3.95 -6.69 13.35
CA ALA A 399 -5.21 -6.33 13.96
C ALA A 399 -5.36 -4.81 13.96
N HIS A 400 -6.56 -4.32 13.62
CA HIS A 400 -6.83 -2.89 13.49
C HIS A 400 -8.33 -2.61 13.71
N PRO A 401 -8.72 -1.39 14.10
CA PRO A 401 -10.11 -0.98 14.08
C PRO A 401 -10.74 -1.20 12.69
N HIS A 402 -11.95 -1.72 12.65
CA HIS A 402 -12.76 -1.81 11.43
C HIS A 402 -13.66 -0.58 11.32
N ILE A 403 -14.59 -0.53 10.37
CA ILE A 403 -15.50 0.61 10.21
C ILE A 403 -16.43 0.70 11.43
N ASN A 404 -16.29 1.78 12.20
CA ASN A 404 -17.04 2.10 13.42
C ASN A 404 -17.56 3.55 13.32
N ARG A 405 -18.69 3.80 12.65
CA ARG A 405 -19.23 5.16 12.43
C ARG A 405 -19.97 5.73 13.63
N ILE A 406 -20.64 4.89 14.42
CA ILE A 406 -21.52 5.33 15.48
C ILE A 406 -20.71 5.69 16.73
N PHE A 407 -20.76 6.96 17.14
CA PHE A 407 -20.09 7.45 18.35
C PHE A 407 -20.70 6.88 19.64
N ASP A 408 -22.05 6.94 19.79
CA ASP A 408 -22.74 6.37 20.94
C ASP A 408 -23.09 4.91 20.71
N THR A 409 -22.09 4.07 20.81
CA THR A 409 -22.21 2.61 20.71
C THR A 409 -21.67 1.93 21.96
N ARG A 410 -22.03 0.66 22.16
CA ARG A 410 -21.44 -0.25 23.15
C ARG A 410 -20.55 -1.31 22.50
N THR A 411 -20.49 -1.36 21.16
CA THR A 411 -19.72 -2.36 20.43
C THR A 411 -18.55 -1.73 19.70
N PHE A 412 -17.50 -2.50 19.51
CA PHE A 412 -16.31 -2.14 18.78
C PHE A 412 -15.98 -3.23 17.75
N ARG A 413 -15.93 -2.85 16.49
CA ARG A 413 -15.53 -3.75 15.40
C ARG A 413 -14.06 -3.63 15.10
N TYR A 414 -13.41 -4.76 14.90
CA TYR A 414 -12.01 -4.83 14.53
C TYR A 414 -11.75 -5.91 13.48
N GLY A 415 -10.78 -5.63 12.61
CA GLY A 415 -10.21 -6.58 11.67
C GLY A 415 -9.11 -7.40 12.32
N TYR A 416 -9.02 -8.67 11.96
CA TYR A 416 -7.95 -9.56 12.35
C TYR A 416 -7.61 -10.50 11.20
N GLN A 417 -6.32 -10.70 10.98
CA GLN A 417 -5.79 -11.71 10.07
C GLN A 417 -4.36 -12.09 10.47
N SER A 418 -3.90 -13.22 9.98
CA SER A 418 -2.50 -13.62 10.11
C SER A 418 -1.98 -14.19 8.79
N LEU A 419 -0.73 -14.61 8.76
CA LEU A 419 -0.18 -15.28 7.57
C LEU A 419 -0.90 -16.61 7.24
N VAL A 420 -1.65 -17.18 8.20
CA VAL A 420 -2.39 -18.46 8.07
C VAL A 420 -3.87 -18.34 8.39
N THR A 421 -4.37 -17.19 8.82
CA THR A 421 -5.79 -16.97 9.11
C THR A 421 -6.35 -15.93 8.16
N PRO A 422 -7.39 -16.26 7.36
CA PRO A 422 -8.04 -15.32 6.47
C PRO A 422 -8.58 -14.08 7.18
N SER A 423 -8.66 -12.97 6.46
CA SER A 423 -9.21 -11.71 6.98
C SER A 423 -10.57 -11.95 7.62
N SER A 424 -10.73 -11.46 8.84
CA SER A 424 -11.88 -11.67 9.69
C SER A 424 -12.30 -10.38 10.34
N VAL A 425 -13.60 -10.15 10.44
CA VAL A 425 -14.20 -9.02 11.16
C VAL A 425 -14.87 -9.53 12.41
N PHE A 426 -14.49 -8.98 13.54
CA PHE A 426 -15.04 -9.29 14.85
C PHE A 426 -15.74 -8.06 15.44
N GLU A 427 -16.68 -8.30 16.34
CA GLU A 427 -17.33 -7.27 17.15
C GLU A 427 -17.18 -7.65 18.62
N TYR A 428 -16.61 -6.72 19.41
CA TYR A 428 -16.50 -6.81 20.87
C TYR A 428 -17.60 -5.97 21.52
N ASP A 429 -18.42 -6.55 22.41
CA ASP A 429 -19.46 -5.86 23.16
C ASP A 429 -18.93 -5.47 24.55
N PHE A 430 -18.85 -4.17 24.82
CA PHE A 430 -18.41 -3.62 26.10
C PHE A 430 -19.40 -3.87 27.24
N GLY A 431 -20.67 -4.19 26.95
CA GLY A 431 -21.69 -4.50 27.95
C GLY A 431 -21.56 -5.92 28.49
N THR A 432 -21.36 -6.89 27.60
CA THR A 432 -21.27 -8.33 27.95
C THR A 432 -19.82 -8.81 28.09
N GLY A 433 -18.87 -8.15 27.43
CA GLY A 433 -17.48 -8.58 27.33
C GLY A 433 -17.26 -9.68 26.28
N GLU A 434 -18.26 -10.01 25.49
CA GLU A 434 -18.21 -11.06 24.49
C GLU A 434 -17.66 -10.56 23.16
N THR A 435 -17.03 -11.46 22.41
CA THR A 435 -16.55 -11.23 21.05
C THR A 435 -17.28 -12.13 20.08
N THR A 436 -17.86 -11.55 19.03
CA THR A 436 -18.58 -12.27 17.98
C THR A 436 -17.81 -12.16 16.66
N LEU A 437 -17.60 -13.27 15.97
CA LEU A 437 -17.13 -13.27 14.58
C LEU A 437 -18.29 -12.89 13.67
N LEU A 438 -18.18 -11.73 13.01
CA LEU A 438 -19.18 -11.25 12.05
C LEU A 438 -18.97 -11.88 10.67
N LYS A 439 -17.71 -11.95 10.23
CA LYS A 439 -17.33 -12.54 8.95
C LYS A 439 -15.89 -12.98 8.97
N GLN A 440 -15.60 -14.10 8.34
CA GLN A 440 -14.28 -14.49 7.88
C GLN A 440 -14.32 -14.67 6.37
N VAL A 441 -13.33 -14.12 5.66
CA VAL A 441 -13.22 -14.33 4.21
C VAL A 441 -13.10 -15.82 3.91
N GLU A 442 -14.01 -16.30 3.09
CA GLU A 442 -14.01 -17.68 2.63
C GLU A 442 -12.91 -17.88 1.59
N VAL A 443 -12.20 -18.98 1.68
CA VAL A 443 -11.20 -19.41 0.70
C VAL A 443 -11.72 -20.70 0.05
N PRO A 444 -12.45 -20.62 -1.06
CA PRO A 444 -12.90 -21.78 -1.81
C PRO A 444 -11.70 -22.60 -2.31
N GLY A 445 -11.92 -23.77 -2.86
CA GLY A 445 -10.84 -24.58 -3.44
C GLY A 445 -10.05 -25.44 -2.46
N GLY A 446 -10.42 -25.47 -1.16
CA GLY A 446 -9.91 -26.49 -0.23
C GLY A 446 -8.76 -26.00 0.66
N PHE A 447 -8.77 -24.79 1.12
CA PHE A 447 -7.81 -24.30 2.11
C PHE A 447 -7.99 -24.98 3.48
N ASP A 448 -6.93 -25.64 3.95
CA ASP A 448 -6.84 -26.19 5.30
C ASP A 448 -5.70 -25.49 6.06
N ARG A 449 -6.07 -24.56 6.94
CA ARG A 449 -5.15 -23.78 7.77
C ARG A 449 -4.18 -24.67 8.56
N THR A 450 -4.59 -25.89 8.97
CA THR A 450 -3.75 -26.78 9.77
C THR A 450 -2.50 -27.29 9.05
N LEU A 451 -2.48 -27.19 7.72
CA LEU A 451 -1.32 -27.57 6.89
C LEU A 451 -0.20 -26.51 6.91
N TYR A 452 -0.51 -25.29 7.31
CA TYR A 452 0.46 -24.18 7.30
C TYR A 452 0.92 -23.84 8.72
N ALA A 453 2.07 -23.19 8.81
CA ALA A 453 2.60 -22.64 10.05
C ALA A 453 3.19 -21.27 9.80
N SER A 454 3.05 -20.39 10.77
CA SER A 454 3.78 -19.12 10.84
C SER A 454 4.71 -19.12 12.05
N GLU A 455 5.86 -18.48 11.89
CA GLU A 455 6.87 -18.33 12.94
C GLU A 455 7.38 -16.89 12.93
N ARG A 456 7.95 -16.47 14.04
CA ARG A 456 8.67 -15.21 14.16
C ARG A 456 10.08 -15.49 14.71
N VAL A 457 11.09 -15.03 13.99
CA VAL A 457 12.50 -15.18 14.34
C VAL A 457 13.20 -13.82 14.32
N HIS A 458 14.44 -13.76 14.81
CA HIS A 458 15.23 -12.53 14.82
C HIS A 458 16.57 -12.77 14.13
N ALA A 459 16.88 -11.93 13.15
CA ALA A 459 18.19 -11.88 12.53
C ALA A 459 19.06 -10.85 13.26
N THR A 460 20.37 -11.14 13.39
CA THR A 460 21.30 -10.19 14.01
C THR A 460 21.96 -9.35 12.90
N ALA A 461 21.68 -8.06 12.88
CA ALA A 461 22.32 -7.11 11.98
C ALA A 461 23.83 -6.94 12.31
N PRO A 462 24.66 -6.40 11.39
CA PRO A 462 26.10 -6.24 11.62
C PRO A 462 26.48 -5.39 12.86
N ASP A 463 25.61 -4.48 13.27
CA ASP A 463 25.75 -3.64 14.47
C ASP A 463 25.18 -4.28 15.75
N GLY A 464 24.70 -5.53 15.67
CA GLY A 464 24.15 -6.29 16.80
C GLY A 464 22.65 -6.12 17.03
N VAL A 465 21.98 -5.26 16.26
CA VAL A 465 20.52 -5.05 16.36
C VAL A 465 19.77 -6.32 15.96
N GLN A 466 18.70 -6.64 16.70
CA GLN A 466 17.85 -7.79 16.41
C GLN A 466 16.71 -7.37 15.48
N VAL A 467 16.73 -7.87 14.25
CA VAL A 467 15.74 -7.57 13.20
C VAL A 467 14.67 -8.66 13.21
N PRO A 468 13.38 -8.33 13.49
CA PRO A 468 12.32 -9.31 13.45
C PRO A 468 12.07 -9.80 12.02
N VAL A 469 11.78 -11.08 11.87
CA VAL A 469 11.40 -11.70 10.60
C VAL A 469 10.22 -12.63 10.85
N SER A 470 9.12 -12.42 10.12
CA SER A 470 7.95 -13.28 10.17
C SER A 470 7.95 -14.22 8.98
N LEU A 471 7.67 -15.51 9.19
CA LEU A 471 7.68 -16.51 8.12
C LEU A 471 6.37 -17.30 8.09
N VAL A 472 6.07 -17.82 6.89
CA VAL A 472 4.99 -18.76 6.65
C VAL A 472 5.43 -19.84 5.66
N TYR A 473 4.99 -21.06 5.93
CA TYR A 473 5.30 -22.21 5.08
C TYR A 473 4.26 -23.33 5.24
N ARG A 474 4.22 -24.23 4.27
CA ARG A 474 3.40 -25.45 4.31
C ARG A 474 4.19 -26.60 4.93
N LYS A 475 3.66 -27.18 6.05
CA LYS A 475 4.36 -28.14 6.91
C LYS A 475 4.75 -29.44 6.20
N ASP A 476 3.86 -29.98 5.36
CA ASP A 476 4.05 -31.24 4.63
C ASP A 476 4.97 -31.09 3.39
N LYS A 477 5.28 -29.84 3.00
CA LYS A 477 6.17 -29.54 1.87
C LYS A 477 7.63 -29.26 2.29
N ARG A 478 7.94 -29.38 3.56
CA ARG A 478 9.33 -29.19 4.04
C ARG A 478 10.25 -30.28 3.50
N LYS A 479 11.28 -29.89 2.76
CA LYS A 479 12.29 -30.78 2.19
C LYS A 479 13.50 -30.79 3.12
N ALA A 480 13.70 -31.85 3.91
CA ALA A 480 14.86 -31.99 4.76
C ALA A 480 16.16 -31.98 3.96
N GLY A 481 17.11 -31.11 4.34
CA GLY A 481 18.48 -31.06 3.83
C GLY A 481 19.47 -31.56 4.87
N LYS A 482 20.59 -32.09 4.45
CA LYS A 482 21.73 -32.30 5.35
C LYS A 482 22.54 -31.01 5.37
N ASN A 483 22.47 -30.26 6.47
CA ASN A 483 23.35 -29.12 6.68
C ASN A 483 24.61 -29.64 7.43
N PRO A 484 25.83 -29.55 6.87
CA PRO A 484 27.03 -30.15 7.48
C PRO A 484 27.62 -29.35 8.66
N GLY A 485 26.82 -28.57 9.37
CA GLY A 485 27.32 -27.72 10.46
C GLY A 485 26.41 -27.51 11.68
N VAL A 486 25.27 -28.23 11.77
CA VAL A 486 24.30 -28.04 12.86
C VAL A 486 24.45 -29.14 13.93
N PRO A 487 24.46 -28.82 15.26
CA PRO A 487 24.59 -29.77 16.33
C PRO A 487 23.46 -30.81 16.37
N THR A 488 23.80 -32.05 16.71
CA THR A 488 22.91 -33.21 16.77
C THR A 488 22.14 -33.34 18.10
N ASP A 489 21.97 -32.27 18.85
CA ASP A 489 21.45 -32.29 20.24
C ASP A 489 19.93 -32.07 20.36
N GLY A 490 19.19 -32.21 19.25
CA GLY A 490 17.72 -32.12 19.26
C GLY A 490 17.16 -30.68 19.17
N SER A 491 18.00 -29.65 19.16
CA SER A 491 17.60 -28.29 18.81
C SER A 491 17.55 -28.16 17.29
N LEU A 492 16.39 -27.89 16.76
CA LEU A 492 15.98 -27.54 15.38
C LEU A 492 17.11 -27.51 14.31
N SER A 493 17.63 -28.68 13.92
CA SER A 493 18.49 -28.80 12.75
C SER A 493 17.63 -28.94 11.49
N VAL A 494 17.00 -27.86 11.05
CA VAL A 494 16.15 -27.86 9.87
C VAL A 494 16.90 -27.23 8.69
N GLY A 495 17.83 -27.96 8.12
CA GLY A 495 18.35 -27.62 6.80
C GLY A 495 17.28 -27.92 5.75
N TRP A 496 16.40 -26.98 5.43
CA TRP A 496 15.44 -27.17 4.34
C TRP A 496 16.11 -26.88 3.00
N LYS A 497 15.73 -27.62 1.99
CA LYS A 497 16.07 -27.33 0.59
C LYS A 497 14.92 -26.65 -0.16
N ASN A 498 14.08 -25.99 0.57
CA ASN A 498 12.96 -25.27 0.01
C ASN A 498 13.43 -23.97 -0.65
N PRO A 499 12.76 -23.49 -1.71
CA PRO A 499 12.96 -22.12 -2.15
C PRO A 499 12.55 -21.15 -1.03
N LEU A 500 13.31 -20.07 -0.90
CA LEU A 500 13.04 -18.99 0.05
C LEU A 500 12.66 -17.72 -0.73
N TYR A 501 11.54 -17.11 -0.34
CA TYR A 501 11.10 -15.82 -0.83
C TYR A 501 11.06 -14.83 0.32
N VAL A 502 11.72 -13.67 0.17
CA VAL A 502 11.79 -12.65 1.22
C VAL A 502 11.29 -11.31 0.70
N TYR A 503 10.28 -10.76 1.37
CA TYR A 503 9.73 -9.45 1.10
C TYR A 503 10.28 -8.41 2.10
N GLY A 504 10.57 -7.19 1.63
CA GLY A 504 10.96 -6.07 2.47
C GLY A 504 10.52 -4.72 1.92
N TYR A 505 10.41 -3.73 2.82
CA TYR A 505 10.08 -2.34 2.48
C TYR A 505 11.05 -1.35 3.14
N GLY A 506 10.90 -1.09 4.44
CA GLY A 506 11.87 -0.38 5.28
C GLY A 506 11.94 1.12 5.08
N SER A 507 10.82 1.82 4.91
CA SER A 507 10.77 3.28 4.75
C SER A 507 9.48 3.85 5.32
N TYR A 508 9.46 5.16 5.56
CA TYR A 508 8.31 5.97 6.01
C TYR A 508 7.71 5.55 7.35
N GLY A 509 8.41 4.78 8.17
CA GLY A 509 7.81 4.22 9.38
C GLY A 509 6.67 3.24 9.08
N TYR A 510 6.60 2.70 7.87
CA TYR A 510 5.56 1.76 7.48
C TYR A 510 5.82 0.36 8.05
N SER A 511 4.96 -0.08 8.96
CA SER A 511 4.99 -1.44 9.51
C SER A 511 4.40 -2.43 8.51
N LEU A 512 5.14 -3.51 8.19
CA LEU A 512 4.66 -4.51 7.23
C LEU A 512 3.45 -5.27 7.77
N PRO A 513 2.29 -5.22 7.09
CA PRO A 513 1.11 -5.92 7.54
C PRO A 513 1.26 -7.44 7.33
N LEU A 514 1.00 -8.21 8.38
CA LEU A 514 1.06 -9.67 8.37
C LEU A 514 -0.32 -10.24 8.05
N GLY A 515 -0.72 -10.11 6.78
CA GLY A 515 -2.04 -10.52 6.32
C GLY A 515 -2.06 -11.86 5.58
N PHE A 516 -3.22 -12.49 5.55
CA PHE A 516 -3.49 -13.64 4.70
C PHE A 516 -3.56 -13.22 3.22
N GLY A 517 -2.87 -13.95 2.37
CA GLY A 517 -2.96 -13.75 0.92
C GLY A 517 -3.33 -15.05 0.22
N ALA A 518 -4.55 -15.15 -0.30
CA ALA A 518 -5.02 -16.35 -1.00
C ALA A 518 -4.15 -16.69 -2.22
N SER A 519 -3.66 -15.69 -2.94
CA SER A 519 -2.72 -15.87 -4.07
C SER A 519 -1.40 -16.54 -3.64
N ARG A 520 -0.93 -16.28 -2.42
CA ARG A 520 0.32 -16.88 -1.91
C ARG A 520 0.25 -18.38 -1.71
N LEU A 521 -0.96 -18.96 -1.61
CA LEU A 521 -1.15 -20.41 -1.51
C LEU A 521 -0.50 -21.13 -2.70
N SER A 522 -0.55 -20.53 -3.90
CA SER A 522 0.11 -21.10 -5.08
C SER A 522 1.63 -21.27 -4.91
N LEU A 523 2.31 -20.40 -4.18
CA LEU A 523 3.73 -20.54 -3.84
C LEU A 523 3.95 -21.51 -2.68
N LEU A 524 3.18 -21.36 -1.59
CA LEU A 524 3.28 -22.19 -0.38
C LEU A 524 3.03 -23.68 -0.67
N ASP A 525 2.06 -23.98 -1.55
CA ASP A 525 1.69 -25.34 -1.94
C ASP A 525 2.76 -26.00 -2.83
N ARG A 526 3.60 -25.20 -3.48
CA ARG A 526 4.81 -25.66 -4.18
C ARG A 526 6.04 -25.77 -3.26
N GLY A 527 5.85 -25.44 -1.97
CA GLY A 527 6.88 -25.57 -0.94
C GLY A 527 7.81 -24.37 -0.83
N VAL A 528 7.44 -23.23 -1.38
CA VAL A 528 8.18 -21.96 -1.12
C VAL A 528 7.97 -21.57 0.35
N VAL A 529 9.04 -21.21 1.03
CA VAL A 529 9.00 -20.57 2.34
C VAL A 529 8.97 -19.07 2.11
N MET A 530 7.97 -18.39 2.67
CA MET A 530 7.83 -16.94 2.53
C MET A 530 8.21 -16.24 3.83
N ALA A 531 8.96 -15.14 3.74
CA ALA A 531 9.41 -14.36 4.88
C ALA A 531 9.18 -12.86 4.65
N TYR A 532 8.93 -12.15 5.74
CA TYR A 532 8.77 -10.70 5.80
C TYR A 532 9.79 -10.13 6.76
N ALA A 533 10.72 -9.33 6.24
CA ALA A 533 11.78 -8.73 7.03
C ALA A 533 11.35 -7.36 7.56
N HIS A 534 11.19 -7.25 8.88
CA HIS A 534 10.76 -6.02 9.57
C HIS A 534 11.98 -5.12 9.88
N ILE A 535 12.58 -4.61 8.82
CA ILE A 535 13.86 -3.89 8.83
C ILE A 535 13.72 -2.44 9.29
N ARG A 536 14.81 -1.83 9.77
CA ARG A 536 14.86 -0.42 10.13
C ARG A 536 14.48 0.48 8.95
N GLY A 537 13.84 1.61 9.26
CA GLY A 537 13.16 2.49 8.32
C GLY A 537 11.66 2.19 8.21
N GLY A 538 11.21 0.96 8.57
CA GLY A 538 9.82 0.65 8.90
C GLY A 538 9.42 1.13 10.29
N GLY A 539 8.13 0.95 10.66
CA GLY A 539 7.59 1.34 11.97
C GLY A 539 7.39 0.16 12.92
N ASP A 540 7.88 -1.03 12.55
CA ASP A 540 7.55 -2.27 13.25
C ASP A 540 7.91 -2.26 14.75
N LEU A 541 9.00 -1.61 15.14
CA LEU A 541 9.39 -1.41 16.54
C LEU A 541 9.24 0.06 16.99
N GLY A 542 8.27 0.80 16.43
CA GLY A 542 7.95 2.16 16.77
C GLY A 542 8.74 3.22 15.97
N LYS A 543 8.54 4.50 16.31
CA LYS A 543 9.16 5.63 15.59
C LYS A 543 10.71 5.62 15.66
N PRO A 544 11.38 5.22 16.78
CA PRO A 544 12.83 5.09 16.79
C PRO A 544 13.38 4.07 15.79
N TRP A 545 12.60 3.04 15.42
CA TRP A 545 12.95 2.06 14.41
C TRP A 545 12.97 2.68 13.00
N HIS A 546 12.02 3.57 12.73
CA HIS A 546 12.00 4.40 11.53
C HIS A 546 13.21 5.33 11.48
N ASP A 547 13.43 6.10 12.55
CA ASP A 547 14.54 7.05 12.63
C ASP A 547 15.91 6.39 12.43
N ALA A 548 16.06 5.13 12.86
CA ALA A 548 17.29 4.34 12.68
C ALA A 548 17.50 3.79 11.24
N GLY A 549 16.57 4.07 10.30
CA GLY A 549 16.64 3.62 8.90
C GLY A 549 16.29 4.69 7.87
N LYS A 550 16.39 5.98 8.20
CA LYS A 550 16.16 7.08 7.27
C LYS A 550 17.35 8.03 7.17
N MET A 551 17.30 8.97 6.23
CA MET A 551 18.31 10.02 6.04
C MET A 551 19.74 9.46 6.07
N LEU A 552 20.63 9.99 6.92
CA LEU A 552 22.06 9.65 6.98
C LEU A 552 22.36 8.24 7.58
N VAL A 553 21.34 7.49 7.98
CA VAL A 553 21.46 6.12 8.47
C VAL A 553 20.66 5.12 7.61
N LYS A 554 20.16 5.53 6.46
CA LYS A 554 19.36 4.72 5.54
C LYS A 554 19.99 3.37 5.17
N ARG A 555 21.30 3.28 5.14
CA ARG A 555 22.02 2.02 4.83
C ARG A 555 21.73 0.90 5.85
N ASN A 556 21.28 1.23 7.06
CA ASN A 556 20.85 0.22 8.04
C ASN A 556 19.69 -0.63 7.50
N THR A 557 18.75 -0.03 6.73
CA THR A 557 17.68 -0.76 6.05
C THR A 557 18.23 -1.89 5.17
N PHE A 558 19.26 -1.60 4.39
CA PHE A 558 19.85 -2.55 3.44
C PHE A 558 20.63 -3.65 4.15
N THR A 559 21.42 -3.28 5.16
CA THR A 559 22.22 -4.25 5.94
C THR A 559 21.33 -5.17 6.78
N ASP A 560 20.22 -4.67 7.32
CA ASP A 560 19.22 -5.46 8.03
C ASP A 560 18.57 -6.51 7.12
N PHE A 561 18.20 -6.11 5.90
CA PHE A 561 17.59 -7.05 4.94
C PHE A 561 18.57 -8.14 4.51
N ILE A 562 19.83 -7.79 4.23
CA ILE A 562 20.88 -8.75 3.93
C ILE A 562 21.06 -9.73 5.11
N ALA A 563 21.14 -9.21 6.33
CA ALA A 563 21.28 -10.02 7.55
C ALA A 563 20.07 -10.96 7.74
N ALA A 564 18.86 -10.51 7.44
CA ALA A 564 17.67 -11.35 7.49
C ALA A 564 17.76 -12.54 6.51
N VAL A 565 18.18 -12.30 5.27
CA VAL A 565 18.36 -13.36 4.25
C VAL A 565 19.47 -14.33 4.66
N GLU A 566 20.61 -13.82 5.12
CA GLU A 566 21.73 -14.64 5.60
C GLU A 566 21.34 -15.49 6.82
N HIS A 567 20.60 -14.90 7.78
CA HIS A 567 20.08 -15.62 8.94
C HIS A 567 19.14 -16.76 8.52
N LEU A 568 18.16 -16.50 7.66
CA LEU A 568 17.18 -17.48 7.23
C LEU A 568 17.83 -18.67 6.50
N THR A 569 18.81 -18.39 5.64
CA THR A 569 19.55 -19.44 4.93
C THR A 569 20.49 -20.22 5.85
N ALA A 570 21.19 -19.56 6.77
CA ALA A 570 22.06 -20.19 7.76
C ALA A 570 21.27 -21.02 8.78
N ALA A 571 20.09 -20.55 9.21
CA ALA A 571 19.19 -21.28 10.09
C ALA A 571 18.47 -22.44 9.36
N GLY A 572 18.63 -22.54 8.03
CA GLY A 572 18.10 -23.63 7.22
C GLY A 572 16.63 -23.51 6.84
N TYR A 573 16.04 -22.33 6.89
CA TYR A 573 14.67 -22.08 6.40
C TYR A 573 14.57 -22.11 4.87
N GLY A 574 15.67 -21.94 4.17
CA GLY A 574 15.72 -21.99 2.71
C GLY A 574 17.06 -22.42 2.14
N ASP A 575 17.05 -22.85 0.88
CA ASP A 575 18.25 -23.17 0.12
C ASP A 575 18.94 -21.87 -0.31
N PRO A 576 20.20 -21.60 0.08
CA PRO A 576 20.90 -20.38 -0.32
C PRO A 576 21.06 -20.21 -1.84
N ALA A 577 20.97 -21.30 -2.61
CA ALA A 577 20.99 -21.23 -4.08
C ALA A 577 19.63 -20.88 -4.69
N ARG A 578 18.57 -20.79 -3.89
CA ARG A 578 17.18 -20.63 -4.33
C ARG A 578 16.46 -19.52 -3.53
N VAL A 579 17.13 -18.38 -3.38
CA VAL A 579 16.58 -17.20 -2.69
C VAL A 579 16.00 -16.23 -3.71
N ALA A 580 14.73 -15.91 -3.57
CA ALA A 580 14.09 -14.80 -4.27
C ALA A 580 13.79 -13.67 -3.29
N ILE A 581 13.87 -12.43 -3.78
CA ILE A 581 13.52 -11.23 -3.00
C ILE A 581 12.54 -10.35 -3.78
N GLU A 582 11.70 -9.63 -3.05
CA GLU A 582 10.72 -8.70 -3.63
C GLU A 582 10.55 -7.45 -2.79
N GLY A 583 10.32 -6.33 -3.48
CA GLY A 583 9.98 -5.05 -2.87
C GLY A 583 9.45 -4.07 -3.91
N GLY A 584 8.58 -3.16 -3.49
CA GLY A 584 7.96 -2.17 -4.36
C GLY A 584 8.21 -0.74 -3.88
N SER A 585 8.23 0.25 -4.80
CA SER A 585 8.41 1.67 -4.47
C SER A 585 9.72 1.91 -3.70
N ALA A 586 9.69 2.40 -2.47
CA ALA A 586 10.85 2.47 -1.59
C ALA A 586 11.44 1.07 -1.27
N GLY A 587 10.61 0.00 -1.26
CA GLY A 587 11.09 -1.38 -1.24
C GLY A 587 11.80 -1.78 -2.54
N GLY A 588 11.51 -1.12 -3.65
CA GLY A 588 12.25 -1.25 -4.90
C GLY A 588 13.64 -0.59 -4.83
N LEU A 589 13.78 0.53 -4.12
CA LEU A 589 15.09 1.08 -3.75
C LEU A 589 15.89 0.04 -2.95
N LEU A 590 15.27 -0.58 -1.94
CA LEU A 590 15.86 -1.67 -1.17
C LEU A 590 16.38 -2.77 -2.10
N MET A 591 15.55 -3.25 -3.05
CA MET A 591 15.95 -4.30 -4.00
C MET A 591 17.18 -3.89 -4.82
N GLY A 592 17.16 -2.68 -5.41
CA GLY A 592 18.29 -2.18 -6.20
C GLY A 592 19.58 -2.02 -5.38
N ALA A 593 19.47 -1.52 -4.14
CA ALA A 593 20.60 -1.32 -3.25
C ALA A 593 21.24 -2.65 -2.79
N VAL A 594 20.44 -3.63 -2.34
CA VAL A 594 20.98 -4.92 -1.86
C VAL A 594 21.56 -5.76 -3.00
N VAL A 595 21.00 -5.66 -4.20
CA VAL A 595 21.55 -6.31 -5.39
C VAL A 595 22.91 -5.72 -5.79
N ASN A 596 23.08 -4.40 -5.68
CA ASN A 596 24.38 -3.76 -5.88
C ASN A 596 25.41 -4.11 -4.81
N MET A 597 24.97 -4.39 -3.56
CA MET A 597 25.83 -4.73 -2.43
C MET A 597 26.22 -6.21 -2.41
N ARG A 598 25.27 -7.12 -2.66
CA ARG A 598 25.43 -8.57 -2.48
C ARG A 598 24.67 -9.37 -3.55
N PRO A 599 24.99 -9.18 -4.85
CA PRO A 599 24.25 -9.85 -5.94
C PRO A 599 24.26 -11.38 -5.84
N GLU A 600 25.30 -11.95 -5.25
CA GLU A 600 25.49 -13.41 -5.13
C GLU A 600 24.53 -14.10 -4.14
N LEU A 601 23.86 -13.34 -3.28
CA LEU A 601 22.90 -13.90 -2.32
C LEU A 601 21.57 -14.27 -2.95
N PHE A 602 21.27 -13.73 -4.13
CA PHE A 602 19.93 -13.79 -4.69
C PHE A 602 19.93 -14.56 -6.02
N ARG A 603 18.94 -15.46 -6.17
CA ARG A 603 18.68 -16.15 -7.43
C ARG A 603 17.74 -15.33 -8.32
N ALA A 604 16.71 -14.74 -7.72
CA ALA A 604 15.70 -13.97 -8.44
C ALA A 604 15.29 -12.71 -7.65
N VAL A 605 14.94 -11.65 -8.37
CA VAL A 605 14.47 -10.38 -7.81
C VAL A 605 13.23 -9.94 -8.57
N VAL A 606 12.17 -9.58 -7.84
CA VAL A 606 11.01 -8.87 -8.37
C VAL A 606 10.99 -7.47 -7.77
N SER A 607 10.95 -6.46 -8.61
CA SER A 607 11.03 -5.06 -8.20
C SER A 607 9.89 -4.27 -8.85
N HIS A 608 8.91 -3.89 -8.03
CA HIS A 608 7.73 -3.17 -8.49
C HIS A 608 7.90 -1.67 -8.33
N VAL A 609 7.57 -0.90 -9.39
CA VAL A 609 7.57 0.58 -9.38
C VAL A 609 8.75 1.17 -8.59
N PRO A 610 10.00 0.72 -8.84
CA PRO A 610 11.08 0.90 -7.90
C PRO A 610 11.69 2.32 -7.96
N PHE A 611 11.90 2.91 -6.78
CA PHE A 611 12.62 4.16 -6.58
C PHE A 611 14.14 3.91 -6.70
N VAL A 612 14.67 3.89 -7.92
CA VAL A 612 16.06 3.45 -8.21
C VAL A 612 16.95 4.53 -8.78
N ASP A 613 16.42 5.67 -9.18
CA ASP A 613 17.18 6.82 -9.70
C ASP A 613 17.17 7.98 -8.69
N VAL A 614 17.57 7.68 -7.47
CA VAL A 614 17.43 8.54 -6.29
C VAL A 614 17.99 9.93 -6.49
N MET A 615 19.19 10.05 -7.12
CA MET A 615 19.86 11.33 -7.29
C MET A 615 19.11 12.25 -8.26
N ASN A 616 18.69 11.75 -9.41
CA ASN A 616 18.00 12.57 -10.41
C ASN A 616 16.59 12.97 -9.93
N THR A 617 15.89 12.10 -9.19
CA THR A 617 14.58 12.40 -8.63
C THR A 617 14.68 13.44 -7.52
N MET A 618 15.54 13.20 -6.53
CA MET A 618 15.64 14.08 -5.36
C MET A 618 16.32 15.45 -5.65
N LEU A 619 16.98 15.60 -6.80
CA LEU A 619 17.50 16.90 -7.27
C LEU A 619 16.47 17.72 -8.07
N ASP A 620 15.32 17.16 -8.38
CA ASP A 620 14.27 17.80 -9.17
C ASP A 620 13.05 18.12 -8.29
N ALA A 621 13.07 19.28 -7.65
CA ALA A 621 11.99 19.75 -6.77
C ALA A 621 10.64 19.97 -7.49
N GLY A 622 10.62 19.99 -8.84
CA GLY A 622 9.39 20.05 -9.63
C GLY A 622 8.66 18.73 -9.77
N LEU A 623 9.28 17.62 -9.37
CA LEU A 623 8.61 16.32 -9.42
C LEU A 623 7.65 16.13 -8.22
N PRO A 624 6.56 15.39 -8.42
CA PRO A 624 5.70 14.97 -7.31
C PRO A 624 6.49 14.33 -6.18
N LEU A 625 6.13 14.66 -4.94
CA LEU A 625 6.66 14.12 -3.69
C LEU A 625 8.12 14.54 -3.34
N THR A 626 8.94 15.04 -4.26
CA THR A 626 10.37 15.29 -3.99
C THR A 626 10.59 16.19 -2.76
N VAL A 627 9.89 17.32 -2.66
CA VAL A 627 10.10 18.27 -1.54
C VAL A 627 9.64 17.67 -0.19
N PRO A 628 8.43 17.08 -0.06
CA PRO A 628 8.03 16.39 1.17
C PRO A 628 9.01 15.30 1.59
N GLU A 629 9.58 14.58 0.64
CA GLU A 629 10.46 13.43 0.91
C GLU A 629 11.87 13.80 1.32
N TYR A 630 12.24 15.07 1.33
CA TYR A 630 13.51 15.50 1.96
C TYR A 630 13.57 15.12 3.45
N GLU A 631 12.44 14.95 4.12
CA GLU A 631 12.36 14.51 5.52
C GLU A 631 12.57 12.99 5.69
N GLU A 632 12.48 12.21 4.62
CA GLU A 632 12.79 10.76 4.62
C GLU A 632 14.21 10.48 4.11
N TRP A 633 14.58 11.09 2.97
CA TRP A 633 15.85 10.77 2.30
C TRP A 633 16.96 11.77 2.58
N GLY A 634 16.63 13.01 2.94
CA GLY A 634 17.53 14.15 3.00
C GLY A 634 17.48 15.01 1.72
N ASN A 635 17.93 16.26 1.81
CA ASN A 635 17.97 17.19 0.69
C ASN A 635 19.35 17.16 0.00
N PRO A 636 19.48 16.61 -1.24
CA PRO A 636 20.78 16.51 -1.92
C PRO A 636 21.37 17.84 -2.35
N ASN A 637 20.64 18.96 -2.24
CA ASN A 637 21.22 20.29 -2.38
C ASN A 637 22.20 20.61 -1.24
N GLU A 638 22.16 19.86 -0.16
CA GLU A 638 23.14 19.87 0.92
C GLU A 638 24.20 18.80 0.69
N GLU A 639 25.48 19.16 0.71
CA GLU A 639 26.60 18.28 0.34
C GLU A 639 26.64 16.98 1.13
N GLN A 640 26.26 17.02 2.42
CA GLN A 640 26.25 15.84 3.29
C GLN A 640 25.24 14.80 2.81
N TYR A 641 24.00 15.20 2.53
CA TYR A 641 22.96 14.29 2.03
C TYR A 641 23.27 13.83 0.60
N PHE A 642 23.76 14.74 -0.26
CA PHE A 642 24.18 14.36 -1.60
C PHE A 642 25.17 13.20 -1.61
N LYS A 643 26.26 13.31 -0.84
CA LYS A 643 27.28 12.27 -0.76
C LYS A 643 26.74 10.97 -0.20
N TYR A 644 25.87 11.07 0.80
CA TYR A 644 25.29 9.91 1.42
C TYR A 644 24.32 9.17 0.49
N MET A 645 23.38 9.89 -0.12
CA MET A 645 22.41 9.34 -1.08
C MET A 645 23.12 8.73 -2.30
N LEU A 646 24.12 9.42 -2.87
CA LEU A 646 24.93 8.91 -3.98
C LEU A 646 25.61 7.57 -3.60
N SER A 647 25.97 7.36 -2.34
CA SER A 647 26.65 6.14 -1.89
C SER A 647 25.77 4.88 -1.96
N TYR A 648 24.44 5.03 -2.08
CA TYR A 648 23.51 3.90 -2.14
C TYR A 648 22.53 3.95 -3.31
N SER A 649 22.39 5.08 -4.02
CA SER A 649 21.47 5.21 -5.17
C SER A 649 21.69 4.06 -6.16
N PRO A 650 20.68 3.22 -6.42
CA PRO A 650 20.87 2.02 -7.24
C PRO A 650 21.39 2.31 -8.64
N TYR A 651 20.80 3.28 -9.33
CA TYR A 651 21.21 3.68 -10.68
C TYR A 651 22.67 4.11 -10.76
N ASP A 652 23.13 4.89 -9.77
CA ASP A 652 24.47 5.45 -9.75
C ASP A 652 25.55 4.43 -9.37
N ASN A 653 25.16 3.37 -8.64
CA ASN A 653 26.08 2.33 -8.13
C ASN A 653 26.09 1.05 -8.96
N LEU A 654 25.44 1.01 -10.13
CA LEU A 654 25.55 -0.11 -11.07
C LEU A 654 26.98 -0.25 -11.57
N LYS A 655 27.50 -1.50 -11.58
CA LYS A 655 28.88 -1.84 -12.00
C LYS A 655 28.87 -3.02 -12.96
N PRO A 656 29.88 -3.14 -13.83
CA PRO A 656 30.07 -4.37 -14.59
C PRO A 656 30.16 -5.60 -13.66
N GLY A 657 29.31 -6.63 -13.90
CA GLY A 657 29.30 -7.80 -13.03
C GLY A 657 28.17 -8.78 -13.35
N SER A 658 28.12 -9.85 -12.55
CA SER A 658 27.03 -10.83 -12.58
C SER A 658 25.92 -10.37 -11.64
N TYR A 659 24.68 -10.41 -12.14
CA TYR A 659 23.47 -10.03 -11.43
C TYR A 659 22.48 -11.20 -11.38
N PRO A 660 21.58 -11.27 -10.37
CA PRO A 660 20.51 -12.26 -10.35
C PRO A 660 19.57 -12.11 -11.53
N SER A 661 18.68 -13.08 -11.73
CA SER A 661 17.52 -12.91 -12.61
C SER A 661 16.62 -11.82 -12.06
N MET A 662 16.22 -10.85 -12.87
CA MET A 662 15.44 -9.70 -12.42
C MET A 662 14.18 -9.49 -13.26
N LEU A 663 13.06 -9.28 -12.59
CA LEU A 663 11.82 -8.76 -13.16
C LEU A 663 11.55 -7.39 -12.55
N VAL A 664 11.65 -6.36 -13.36
CA VAL A 664 11.38 -4.97 -12.96
C VAL A 664 10.08 -4.53 -13.62
N LYS A 665 9.14 -4.04 -12.83
CA LYS A 665 7.81 -3.64 -13.30
C LYS A 665 7.53 -2.18 -12.96
N THR A 666 6.82 -1.50 -13.86
CA THR A 666 6.36 -0.13 -13.63
C THR A 666 5.05 0.13 -14.37
N SER A 667 4.52 1.34 -14.21
CA SER A 667 3.33 1.82 -14.93
C SER A 667 3.59 3.19 -15.54
N LEU A 668 3.09 3.41 -16.76
CA LEU A 668 3.32 4.65 -17.51
C LEU A 668 2.73 5.90 -16.84
N HIS A 669 1.62 5.71 -16.09
CA HIS A 669 0.91 6.78 -15.37
C HIS A 669 1.25 6.80 -13.88
N ASP A 670 2.40 6.26 -13.49
CA ASP A 670 2.87 6.34 -12.11
C ASP A 670 3.18 7.80 -11.73
N SER A 671 2.49 8.30 -10.70
CA SER A 671 2.62 9.66 -10.19
C SER A 671 3.41 9.75 -8.86
N GLN A 672 3.94 8.63 -8.38
CA GLN A 672 4.75 8.56 -7.16
C GLN A 672 6.20 8.25 -7.46
N VAL A 673 6.45 7.19 -8.26
CA VAL A 673 7.77 6.85 -8.78
C VAL A 673 7.68 6.82 -10.30
N MET A 674 8.27 7.79 -10.93
CA MET A 674 8.14 7.99 -12.36
C MET A 674 8.64 6.76 -13.14
N TYR A 675 7.90 6.32 -14.17
CA TYR A 675 8.22 5.16 -15.02
C TYR A 675 9.64 5.17 -15.58
N TRP A 676 10.22 6.35 -15.75
CA TRP A 676 11.55 6.49 -16.33
C TRP A 676 12.67 6.06 -15.37
N GLU A 677 12.46 6.05 -14.07
CA GLU A 677 13.46 5.57 -13.11
C GLU A 677 13.83 4.11 -13.36
N PRO A 678 12.89 3.15 -13.29
CA PRO A 678 13.19 1.76 -13.62
C PRO A 678 13.58 1.56 -15.10
N ALA A 679 13.04 2.36 -16.02
CA ALA A 679 13.44 2.27 -17.44
C ALA A 679 14.92 2.60 -17.63
N LYS A 680 15.40 3.67 -17.02
CA LYS A 680 16.83 4.06 -17.02
C LYS A 680 17.70 3.03 -16.31
N TYR A 681 17.25 2.53 -15.17
CA TYR A 681 17.96 1.50 -14.41
C TYR A 681 18.18 0.23 -15.25
N VAL A 682 17.13 -0.28 -15.86
CA VAL A 682 17.21 -1.48 -16.73
C VAL A 682 18.09 -1.21 -17.96
N ALA A 683 17.91 -0.07 -18.62
CA ALA A 683 18.72 0.31 -19.79
C ALA A 683 20.22 0.31 -19.47
N LYS A 684 20.60 0.92 -18.33
CA LYS A 684 22.00 0.95 -17.86
C LYS A 684 22.51 -0.44 -17.46
N LEU A 685 21.71 -1.18 -16.69
CA LEU A 685 22.10 -2.51 -16.22
C LEU A 685 22.35 -3.49 -17.37
N ARG A 686 21.55 -3.45 -18.48
CA ARG A 686 21.76 -4.26 -19.66
C ARG A 686 23.13 -4.11 -20.28
N THR A 687 23.72 -2.93 -20.21
CA THR A 687 25.06 -2.65 -20.75
C THR A 687 26.19 -3.08 -19.82
N LEU A 688 25.90 -3.32 -18.57
CA LEU A 688 26.90 -3.60 -17.52
C LEU A 688 26.92 -5.08 -17.09
N LYS A 689 25.79 -5.78 -17.20
CA LYS A 689 25.73 -7.18 -16.77
C LYS A 689 26.53 -8.09 -17.71
N THR A 690 27.29 -9.03 -17.10
CA THR A 690 28.20 -9.94 -17.79
C THR A 690 27.73 -11.39 -17.81
N ASP A 691 26.64 -11.68 -17.11
CA ASP A 691 26.00 -13.01 -17.05
C ASP A 691 24.87 -13.14 -18.10
N SER A 692 24.23 -14.31 -18.15
CA SER A 692 23.09 -14.62 -19.02
C SER A 692 21.75 -14.71 -18.28
N ASN A 693 21.69 -14.34 -17.00
CA ASN A 693 20.44 -14.35 -16.24
C ASN A 693 19.41 -13.37 -16.85
N PRO A 694 18.12 -13.70 -16.91
CA PRO A 694 17.10 -12.81 -17.44
C PRO A 694 17.07 -11.45 -16.72
N LEU A 695 16.95 -10.38 -17.50
CA LEU A 695 16.59 -9.04 -17.02
C LEU A 695 15.37 -8.62 -17.83
N LEU A 696 14.22 -8.66 -17.20
CA LEU A 696 12.92 -8.35 -17.79
C LEU A 696 12.42 -7.02 -17.29
N PHE A 697 11.90 -6.22 -18.20
CA PHE A 697 11.25 -4.95 -17.85
C PHE A 697 9.84 -4.93 -18.42
N VAL A 698 8.85 -4.68 -17.57
CA VAL A 698 7.43 -4.66 -17.91
C VAL A 698 6.81 -3.35 -17.49
N THR A 699 6.21 -2.63 -18.45
CA THR A 699 5.49 -1.39 -18.21
C THR A 699 4.00 -1.61 -18.44
N ASN A 700 3.16 -1.41 -17.42
CA ASN A 700 1.72 -1.31 -17.62
C ASN A 700 1.40 0.05 -18.25
N MET A 701 1.04 0.05 -19.53
CA MET A 701 0.83 1.28 -20.32
C MET A 701 -0.46 2.05 -19.95
N LYS A 702 -1.28 1.53 -19.02
CA LYS A 702 -2.62 2.06 -18.71
C LYS A 702 -2.84 2.34 -17.23
N ALA A 703 -1.93 1.91 -16.36
CA ALA A 703 -2.07 1.98 -14.92
C ALA A 703 -1.14 3.03 -14.30
N GLY A 704 -1.37 3.33 -13.02
CA GLY A 704 -0.51 4.11 -12.15
C GLY A 704 0.27 3.25 -11.15
N HIS A 705 0.69 3.83 -10.03
CA HIS A 705 1.57 3.21 -9.02
C HIS A 705 1.07 1.87 -8.47
N GLY A 706 -0.24 1.68 -8.38
CA GLY A 706 -0.87 0.46 -7.87
C GLY A 706 -1.03 -0.68 -8.88
N GLY A 707 -0.59 -0.52 -10.14
CA GLY A 707 -0.84 -1.50 -11.20
C GLY A 707 -2.28 -1.49 -11.71
N ALA A 708 -2.75 -2.61 -12.24
CA ALA A 708 -4.10 -2.74 -12.78
C ALA A 708 -5.18 -2.52 -11.71
N SER A 709 -6.22 -1.74 -12.03
CA SER A 709 -7.30 -1.41 -11.09
C SER A 709 -8.37 -2.51 -10.96
N GLY A 710 -8.55 -3.33 -11.99
CA GLY A 710 -9.50 -4.43 -11.99
C GLY A 710 -8.98 -5.66 -11.25
N ARG A 711 -9.80 -6.28 -10.37
CA ARG A 711 -9.38 -7.41 -9.53
C ARG A 711 -8.88 -8.63 -10.31
N TYR A 712 -9.43 -8.93 -11.47
CA TYR A 712 -8.97 -10.05 -12.31
C TYR A 712 -7.71 -9.70 -13.09
N ASP A 713 -7.60 -8.45 -13.56
CA ASP A 713 -6.40 -8.01 -14.28
C ASP A 713 -5.20 -7.93 -13.32
N TYR A 714 -5.42 -7.52 -12.07
CA TYR A 714 -4.39 -7.56 -11.02
C TYR A 714 -3.91 -9.00 -10.73
N LEU A 715 -4.81 -9.99 -10.73
CA LEU A 715 -4.42 -11.41 -10.59
C LEU A 715 -3.54 -11.90 -11.74
N LYS A 716 -3.75 -11.41 -12.97
CA LYS A 716 -2.88 -11.75 -14.11
C LYS A 716 -1.45 -11.20 -13.93
N GLU A 717 -1.33 -9.99 -13.36
CA GLU A 717 -0.02 -9.44 -13.01
C GLU A 717 0.70 -10.29 -11.97
N ILE A 718 0.01 -10.74 -10.92
CA ILE A 718 0.56 -11.66 -9.90
C ILE A 718 0.94 -13.01 -10.51
N ALA A 719 0.13 -13.56 -11.42
CA ALA A 719 0.42 -14.82 -12.09
C ALA A 719 1.70 -14.75 -12.93
N PHE A 720 1.96 -13.61 -13.57
CA PHE A 720 3.21 -13.38 -14.30
C PHE A 720 4.42 -13.38 -13.35
N ASP A 721 4.31 -12.67 -12.22
CA ASP A 721 5.37 -12.56 -11.22
C ASP A 721 5.70 -13.92 -10.60
N PHE A 722 4.67 -14.67 -10.22
CA PHE A 722 4.83 -16.01 -9.65
C PHE A 722 5.39 -17.02 -10.65
N ALA A 723 4.99 -16.95 -11.92
CA ALA A 723 5.57 -17.79 -12.97
C ALA A 723 7.06 -17.50 -13.17
N PHE A 724 7.48 -16.23 -13.14
CA PHE A 724 8.88 -15.85 -13.17
C PHE A 724 9.64 -16.40 -11.94
N LEU A 725 9.12 -16.17 -10.74
CA LEU A 725 9.73 -16.64 -9.50
C LEU A 725 9.89 -18.15 -9.46
N LEU A 726 8.84 -18.91 -9.78
CA LEU A 726 8.85 -20.37 -9.75
C LEU A 726 9.84 -20.95 -10.77
N ARG A 727 9.88 -20.40 -11.98
CA ARG A 727 10.88 -20.75 -12.98
C ARG A 727 12.31 -20.58 -12.46
N GLU A 728 12.64 -19.40 -11.93
CA GLU A 728 14.00 -19.08 -11.50
C GLU A 728 14.40 -19.87 -10.25
N LEU A 729 13.42 -20.19 -9.40
CA LEU A 729 13.61 -21.01 -8.21
C LEU A 729 13.59 -22.52 -8.50
N GLY A 730 13.25 -22.96 -9.73
CA GLY A 730 13.06 -24.38 -10.07
C GLY A 730 12.01 -25.04 -9.19
N ALA A 731 10.83 -24.39 -9.07
CA ALA A 731 9.71 -24.82 -8.25
C ALA A 731 8.38 -24.83 -9.02
N ASP A 732 8.43 -24.81 -10.35
CA ASP A 732 7.32 -24.89 -11.28
C ASP A 732 6.62 -26.26 -11.33
#